data_9542dee134089051031dfccc643ab098
#
_entry.id   9542dee134089051031dfccc643ab098
#
_cell.length_a   1.000
_cell.length_b   1.000
_cell.length_c   1.000
_cell.angle_alpha   90.00
_cell.angle_beta   90.00
_cell.angle_gamma   90.00
#
_symmetry.space_group_name_H-M   'P 1'
#
loop_
_entity.id
_entity.type
_entity.pdbx_description
1 polymer ?
#
loop_
_entity_poly.entity_id
_entity_poly.type
_entity_poly.pdbx_seq_one_letter_code
_entity_poly.pdbx_strand_id
1 'polypeptide(L)'
;MKTHANTGRVERLSVQALVLTLFFLLAAPAAPAQAPPSPVPAPENILAGALVIPMDNVHQGNAVGTTFNLRAYGLANLMLQNGIPVKWAIKPGKAKDDVDFSANVTRIAGTAGDAGPANVSFAGGPFIITRDYDTPFVQGLIANFNTGGTPVTVYRTNADAAVDIRYTLTHKPKIAVGPDGGNFGAGVYQSLFDRAGIPNYTNGIDDIGNAGACFTLATQGHQEDPSFVNNYRQFVNSGGNLILQCASVPTFENHTSGHFQTTGAGYIPFTSNIVNGNPPTEVNSNAFVFPEGSMPFNQFLGMLADQNGEVTEYAYAPGAGPANGNRISVRNSGVHADKFVATVSQVLGPSATGGVVFELGGHNYARPDVEGEGETDSELAMLNGQRMSLNTVFVPARTICTAPPQSVIGYKSVRRFNFRDGGPPLVAGDTVEWTVNYINNSQANQEQFQIADIINEFNDHLIFEAGSVSVQVFNGATAVANPAFNGSTDTNLLAAGALLPTNGRIQVKLRTLISEDAPRPYTLFNQTTARSLTLAASPNTKSDAIDATNAAIFDTEPPHPQSVNQIQNGSIIDPTRIQIPGNPTAADVAVEGRVVDQNSNGIGNALVTVIKGSDGTASSVRSNSLGFFRIDGLEAGEFYLVSVTRKGYRFPGQPFTYTFSEDVFGLTLSGIQNAKPGRDAVRASASSKLIR
;
A
#
# COMPACT_ATOMS: atom_id res chain seq x y z
N MET A 1 -30.96 79.45 22.75
CA MET A 1 -29.66 80.10 22.76
C MET A 1 -28.56 79.04 22.77
N LYS A 2 -27.71 79.10 21.74
CA LYS A 2 -26.42 78.37 21.55
C LYS A 2 -26.37 76.83 21.62
N THR A 3 -26.45 76.13 20.54
CA THR A 3 -25.42 75.64 19.63
C THR A 3 -24.07 75.35 20.28
N HIS A 4 -23.66 74.09 20.29
CA HIS A 4 -22.34 73.65 19.79
C HIS A 4 -22.33 72.21 19.39
N ALA A 5 -21.91 71.98 18.19
CA ALA A 5 -21.63 70.72 17.56
C ALA A 5 -20.44 70.03 18.21
N ASN A 6 -20.39 68.71 18.23
CA ASN A 6 -19.15 67.99 18.31
C ASN A 6 -19.23 66.78 17.35
N THR A 7 -18.67 67.03 16.19
CA THR A 7 -18.30 66.03 15.20
C THR A 7 -16.95 65.43 15.62
N GLY A 8 -16.88 64.09 15.68
CA GLY A 8 -15.57 63.46 15.83
C GLY A 8 -15.59 62.17 16.64
N ARG A 9 -16.28 61.14 16.17
CA ARG A 9 -16.06 59.75 16.65
C ARG A 9 -16.74 58.68 15.77
N VAL A 10 -16.41 58.63 14.50
CA VAL A 10 -16.92 57.54 13.61
C VAL A 10 -15.81 56.85 12.80
N GLU A 11 -14.53 57.17 12.92
CA GLU A 11 -13.50 56.59 12.04
C GLU A 11 -12.52 55.61 12.69
N ARG A 12 -12.76 55.11 13.92
CA ARG A 12 -11.88 54.11 14.53
C ARG A 12 -12.45 52.70 14.77
N LEU A 13 -13.71 52.45 14.36
CA LEU A 13 -14.32 51.15 14.54
C LEU A 13 -14.30 50.27 13.30
N SER A 14 -13.95 50.80 12.14
CA SER A 14 -13.92 50.01 10.89
C SER A 14 -12.63 49.26 10.57
N VAL A 15 -11.49 49.65 11.21
CA VAL A 15 -10.21 49.01 10.92
C VAL A 15 -9.93 47.81 11.84
N GLN A 16 -10.48 47.76 13.04
CA GLN A 16 -10.31 46.63 13.93
C GLN A 16 -11.23 45.44 13.58
N ALA A 17 -12.37 45.69 12.96
CA ALA A 17 -13.24 44.62 12.49
C ALA A 17 -12.71 43.93 11.23
N LEU A 18 -11.94 44.62 10.38
CA LEU A 18 -11.36 44.07 9.16
C LEU A 18 -10.09 43.24 9.42
N VAL A 19 -9.36 43.51 10.48
CA VAL A 19 -8.17 42.75 10.86
C VAL A 19 -8.53 41.46 11.61
N LEU A 20 -9.67 41.45 12.35
CA LEU A 20 -10.15 40.21 12.99
C LEU A 20 -10.78 39.23 11.99
N THR A 21 -11.35 39.72 10.88
CA THR A 21 -11.93 38.87 9.85
C THR A 21 -10.87 38.27 8.92
N LEU A 22 -9.68 38.86 8.82
CA LEU A 22 -8.60 38.36 7.99
C LEU A 22 -7.72 37.29 8.71
N PHE A 23 -7.79 37.23 10.05
CA PHE A 23 -7.06 36.21 10.83
C PHE A 23 -7.84 34.90 11.00
N PHE A 24 -9.14 34.87 10.70
CA PHE A 24 -9.96 33.64 10.71
C PHE A 24 -9.98 32.89 9.37
N LEU A 25 -9.33 33.42 8.32
CA LEU A 25 -9.32 32.84 6.98
C LEU A 25 -8.02 32.10 6.63
N LEU A 26 -7.07 31.95 7.59
CA LEU A 26 -5.79 31.26 7.36
C LEU A 26 -5.57 30.04 8.25
N ALA A 27 -6.58 29.60 9.00
CA ALA A 27 -6.59 28.24 9.53
C ALA A 27 -7.34 27.37 8.51
N ALA A 28 -6.67 27.04 7.40
CA ALA A 28 -7.14 25.93 6.60
C ALA A 28 -7.18 24.71 7.52
N PRO A 29 -8.34 24.07 7.72
CA PRO A 29 -8.36 22.80 8.44
C PRO A 29 -7.41 21.85 7.69
N ALA A 30 -6.53 21.22 8.46
CA ALA A 30 -5.75 20.11 7.93
C ALA A 30 -6.71 19.21 7.13
N ALA A 31 -6.38 18.94 5.88
CA ALA A 31 -7.21 18.10 5.03
C ALA A 31 -7.50 16.81 5.80
N PRO A 32 -8.78 16.39 5.91
CA PRO A 32 -9.08 15.16 6.60
C PRO A 32 -8.39 14.03 5.86
N ALA A 33 -7.53 13.34 6.58
CA ALA A 33 -6.93 12.13 6.06
C ALA A 33 -8.06 11.15 5.73
N GLN A 34 -8.02 10.69 4.51
CA GLN A 34 -8.75 9.58 3.94
C GLN A 34 -10.25 9.75 3.66
N ALA A 35 -10.56 9.21 2.51
CA ALA A 35 -11.83 9.31 1.81
C ALA A 35 -13.04 8.92 2.66
N PRO A 36 -14.21 9.49 2.36
CA PRO A 36 -15.48 9.11 2.97
C PRO A 36 -15.73 7.61 2.82
N PRO A 37 -16.49 6.98 3.72
CA PRO A 37 -16.71 5.54 3.79
C PRO A 37 -17.32 4.89 2.55
N SER A 38 -17.71 5.66 1.58
CA SER A 38 -18.19 5.17 0.29
C SER A 38 -17.75 6.08 -0.85
N PRO A 39 -16.44 6.04 -1.22
CA PRO A 39 -16.06 6.69 -2.46
C PRO A 39 -16.80 6.04 -3.63
N VAL A 40 -17.26 6.85 -4.56
CA VAL A 40 -17.75 6.32 -5.85
C VAL A 40 -16.53 5.70 -6.54
N PRO A 41 -16.62 4.45 -7.03
CA PRO A 41 -15.53 3.86 -7.79
C PRO A 41 -15.16 4.76 -8.97
N ALA A 42 -13.89 5.00 -9.15
CA ALA A 42 -13.35 5.77 -10.25
C ALA A 42 -12.61 4.82 -11.21
N PRO A 43 -12.92 4.82 -12.52
CA PRO A 43 -12.17 4.04 -13.49
C PRO A 43 -10.74 4.58 -13.60
N GLU A 44 -9.78 3.67 -13.53
CA GLU A 44 -8.35 3.95 -13.69
C GLU A 44 -7.78 3.06 -14.80
N ASN A 45 -6.76 3.56 -15.50
CA ASN A 45 -5.97 2.74 -16.41
C ASN A 45 -4.85 2.05 -15.62
N ILE A 46 -5.02 0.78 -15.31
CA ILE A 46 -3.99 -0.05 -14.68
C ILE A 46 -3.00 -0.48 -15.75
N LEU A 47 -1.75 -0.03 -15.60
CA LEU A 47 -0.70 -0.27 -16.59
C LEU A 47 -0.22 -1.72 -16.56
N ALA A 48 0.25 -2.22 -17.71
CA ALA A 48 0.87 -3.53 -17.83
C ALA A 48 2.01 -3.71 -16.81
N GLY A 49 2.13 -4.92 -16.26
CA GLY A 49 3.06 -5.24 -15.17
C GLY A 49 2.46 -5.14 -13.78
N ALA A 50 1.20 -4.71 -13.62
CA ALA A 50 0.54 -4.71 -12.33
C ALA A 50 0.26 -6.15 -11.84
N LEU A 51 0.30 -6.36 -10.52
CA LEU A 51 -0.01 -7.65 -9.91
C LEU A 51 -1.47 -7.69 -9.48
N VAL A 52 -2.15 -8.79 -9.75
CA VAL A 52 -3.54 -9.03 -9.37
C VAL A 52 -3.63 -10.22 -8.43
N ILE A 53 -4.18 -10.02 -7.24
CA ILE A 53 -4.60 -11.07 -6.32
C ILE A 53 -6.08 -11.32 -6.63
N PRO A 54 -6.44 -12.40 -7.35
CA PRO A 54 -7.83 -12.69 -7.67
C PRO A 54 -8.62 -13.01 -6.40
N MET A 55 -9.89 -12.67 -6.42
CA MET A 55 -10.81 -12.92 -5.30
C MET A 55 -12.01 -13.75 -5.73
N ASP A 56 -11.95 -14.39 -6.88
CA ASP A 56 -12.94 -15.35 -7.35
C ASP A 56 -12.52 -16.79 -7.04
N ASN A 57 -13.50 -17.68 -7.04
CA ASN A 57 -13.32 -19.06 -6.58
C ASN A 57 -12.51 -19.93 -7.54
N VAL A 58 -12.47 -19.59 -8.83
CA VAL A 58 -11.72 -20.34 -9.84
C VAL A 58 -10.23 -20.04 -9.78
N HIS A 59 -9.89 -18.76 -9.61
CA HIS A 59 -8.51 -18.30 -9.63
C HIS A 59 -7.85 -18.31 -8.24
N GLN A 60 -8.66 -18.45 -7.16
CA GLN A 60 -8.15 -18.55 -5.79
C GLN A 60 -8.58 -19.81 -5.04
N GLY A 61 -9.28 -20.71 -5.70
CA GLY A 61 -9.76 -21.98 -5.12
C GLY A 61 -9.39 -23.17 -6.00
N ASN A 62 -10.38 -23.72 -6.69
CA ASN A 62 -10.21 -24.84 -7.61
C ASN A 62 -10.90 -24.59 -8.95
N ALA A 63 -10.58 -25.42 -9.96
CA ALA A 63 -11.07 -25.26 -11.32
C ALA A 63 -12.61 -25.30 -11.47
N VAL A 64 -13.32 -25.90 -10.50
CA VAL A 64 -14.78 -25.97 -10.48
C VAL A 64 -15.43 -24.87 -9.62
N GLY A 65 -14.62 -24.04 -8.93
CA GLY A 65 -15.10 -22.89 -8.17
C GLY A 65 -15.86 -23.25 -6.89
N THR A 66 -15.60 -24.42 -6.28
CA THR A 66 -16.32 -24.91 -5.08
C THR A 66 -15.60 -24.60 -3.77
N THR A 67 -14.45 -23.98 -3.79
CA THR A 67 -13.69 -23.55 -2.61
C THR A 67 -12.98 -22.23 -2.85
N PHE A 68 -12.41 -21.66 -1.80
CA PHE A 68 -11.65 -20.41 -1.85
C PHE A 68 -10.49 -20.41 -0.86
N ASN A 69 -9.33 -19.88 -1.25
CA ASN A 69 -8.16 -19.76 -0.40
C ASN A 69 -8.20 -18.45 0.38
N LEU A 70 -8.60 -18.49 1.65
CA LEU A 70 -8.67 -17.31 2.54
C LEU A 70 -7.34 -16.58 2.69
N ARG A 71 -6.20 -17.24 2.44
CA ARG A 71 -4.87 -16.61 2.51
C ARG A 71 -4.67 -15.48 1.49
N ALA A 72 -5.55 -15.35 0.48
CA ALA A 72 -5.55 -14.21 -0.42
C ALA A 72 -5.72 -12.87 0.34
N TYR A 73 -6.57 -12.85 1.36
CA TYR A 73 -6.72 -11.70 2.27
C TYR A 73 -5.44 -11.45 3.08
N GLY A 74 -4.79 -12.52 3.56
CA GLY A 74 -3.53 -12.42 4.28
C GLY A 74 -2.42 -11.82 3.43
N LEU A 75 -2.33 -12.21 2.16
CA LEU A 75 -1.36 -11.63 1.24
C LEU A 75 -1.62 -10.14 0.99
N ALA A 76 -2.88 -9.76 0.75
CA ALA A 76 -3.25 -8.35 0.60
C ALA A 76 -2.93 -7.53 1.87
N ASN A 77 -3.24 -8.08 3.05
CA ASN A 77 -2.87 -7.47 4.33
C ASN A 77 -1.34 -7.36 4.50
N LEU A 78 -0.58 -8.40 4.14
CA LEU A 78 0.89 -8.37 4.18
C LEU A 78 1.45 -7.22 3.32
N MET A 79 0.89 -6.96 2.15
CA MET A 79 1.28 -5.82 1.32
C MET A 79 1.05 -4.50 2.08
N LEU A 80 -0.13 -4.30 2.65
CA LEU A 80 -0.46 -3.09 3.42
C LEU A 80 0.44 -2.93 4.65
N GLN A 81 0.75 -4.00 5.39
CA GLN A 81 1.67 -3.95 6.53
C GLN A 81 3.08 -3.53 6.11
N ASN A 82 3.48 -3.85 4.87
CA ASN A 82 4.75 -3.46 4.28
C ASN A 82 4.72 -2.09 3.56
N GLY A 83 3.64 -1.32 3.71
CA GLY A 83 3.51 0.01 3.09
C GLY A 83 3.26 -0.04 1.57
N ILE A 84 2.95 -1.21 1.02
CA ILE A 84 2.61 -1.36 -0.40
C ILE A 84 1.13 -1.01 -0.59
N PRO A 85 0.79 0.04 -1.37
CA PRO A 85 -0.59 0.38 -1.65
C PRO A 85 -1.30 -0.74 -2.42
N VAL A 86 -2.52 -1.02 -2.02
CA VAL A 86 -3.37 -2.03 -2.65
C VAL A 86 -4.63 -1.37 -3.17
N LYS A 87 -4.93 -1.51 -4.45
CA LYS A 87 -6.16 -1.05 -5.05
C LYS A 87 -7.20 -2.16 -4.96
N TRP A 88 -8.38 -1.84 -4.45
CA TRP A 88 -9.51 -2.77 -4.39
C TRP A 88 -10.47 -2.46 -5.53
N ALA A 89 -10.51 -3.36 -6.51
CA ALA A 89 -11.33 -3.22 -7.70
C ALA A 89 -12.74 -3.74 -7.44
N ILE A 90 -13.74 -2.88 -7.54
CA ILE A 90 -15.16 -3.25 -7.44
C ILE A 90 -15.93 -2.40 -8.45
N LYS A 91 -16.53 -3.06 -9.44
CA LYS A 91 -17.32 -2.38 -10.47
C LYS A 91 -18.62 -1.81 -9.87
N PRO A 92 -18.90 -0.52 -10.07
CA PRO A 92 -20.10 0.10 -9.52
C PRO A 92 -21.37 -0.48 -10.12
N GLY A 93 -22.40 -0.70 -9.28
CA GLY A 93 -23.72 -1.12 -9.71
C GLY A 93 -23.81 -2.55 -10.28
N LYS A 94 -22.73 -3.35 -10.17
CA LYS A 94 -22.76 -4.75 -10.58
C LYS A 94 -23.73 -5.58 -9.73
N ALA A 95 -24.28 -6.66 -10.27
CA ALA A 95 -24.83 -7.74 -9.47
C ALA A 95 -23.68 -8.42 -8.68
N LYS A 96 -23.99 -9.10 -7.58
CA LYS A 96 -23.00 -9.61 -6.64
C LYS A 96 -21.90 -10.46 -7.30
N ASP A 97 -22.27 -11.36 -8.20
CA ASP A 97 -21.39 -12.32 -8.82
C ASP A 97 -20.81 -11.86 -10.18
N ASP A 98 -21.17 -10.63 -10.61
CA ASP A 98 -20.67 -10.09 -11.87
C ASP A 98 -19.16 -9.81 -11.81
N VAL A 99 -18.56 -9.76 -13.01
CA VAL A 99 -17.16 -9.45 -13.24
C VAL A 99 -16.85 -7.99 -12.86
N ASP A 100 -15.76 -7.78 -12.12
CA ASP A 100 -15.23 -6.45 -11.80
C ASP A 100 -14.43 -5.88 -12.97
N PHE A 101 -13.52 -6.67 -13.54
CA PHE A 101 -12.78 -6.33 -14.76
C PHE A 101 -12.18 -7.57 -15.43
N SER A 102 -11.69 -7.41 -16.66
CA SER A 102 -10.96 -8.45 -17.39
C SER A 102 -9.62 -7.90 -17.87
N ALA A 103 -8.59 -8.74 -17.86
CA ALA A 103 -7.26 -8.37 -18.33
C ALA A 103 -6.55 -9.56 -18.97
N ASN A 104 -5.60 -9.27 -19.88
CA ASN A 104 -4.64 -10.26 -20.34
C ASN A 104 -3.56 -10.42 -19.28
N VAL A 105 -3.35 -11.61 -18.76
CA VAL A 105 -2.48 -11.86 -17.60
C VAL A 105 -1.68 -13.14 -17.74
N THR A 106 -0.57 -13.21 -17.00
CA THR A 106 0.22 -14.43 -16.78
C THR A 106 0.29 -14.69 -15.27
N ARG A 107 0.06 -15.93 -14.86
CA ARG A 107 0.19 -16.35 -13.45
C ARG A 107 1.67 -16.36 -13.05
N ILE A 108 2.02 -15.68 -11.97
CA ILE A 108 3.38 -15.62 -11.45
C ILE A 108 3.56 -16.36 -10.12
N ALA A 109 2.47 -16.66 -9.41
CA ALA A 109 2.47 -17.41 -8.17
C ALA A 109 1.19 -18.22 -7.99
N GLY A 110 1.22 -19.24 -7.12
CA GLY A 110 0.09 -20.12 -6.86
C GLY A 110 -0.14 -21.15 -7.98
N THR A 111 -1.21 -21.94 -7.83
CA THR A 111 -1.51 -23.05 -8.74
C THR A 111 -2.93 -23.01 -9.32
N ALA A 112 -3.84 -22.25 -8.72
CA ALA A 112 -5.21 -22.13 -9.18
C ALA A 112 -5.35 -21.24 -10.42
N GLY A 113 -6.37 -21.49 -11.23
CA GLY A 113 -6.67 -20.77 -12.46
C GLY A 113 -5.69 -21.04 -13.61
N ASP A 114 -5.86 -20.30 -14.68
CA ASP A 114 -5.04 -20.40 -15.89
C ASP A 114 -3.60 -19.96 -15.67
N ALA A 115 -2.64 -20.65 -16.28
CA ALA A 115 -1.24 -20.24 -16.19
C ALA A 115 -0.95 -19.00 -17.07
N GLY A 116 -1.70 -18.81 -18.15
CA GLY A 116 -1.54 -17.73 -19.11
C GLY A 116 -0.36 -17.91 -20.09
N PRO A 117 -0.14 -16.93 -20.98
CA PRO A 117 -0.92 -15.68 -21.08
C PRO A 117 -2.36 -15.93 -21.56
N ALA A 118 -3.32 -15.39 -20.84
CA ALA A 118 -4.75 -15.57 -21.12
C ALA A 118 -5.54 -14.31 -20.73
N ASN A 119 -6.72 -14.12 -21.37
CA ASN A 119 -7.68 -13.13 -20.90
C ASN A 119 -8.47 -13.73 -19.74
N VAL A 120 -8.32 -13.16 -18.55
CA VAL A 120 -8.98 -13.59 -17.32
C VAL A 120 -9.99 -12.53 -16.89
N SER A 121 -11.17 -13.00 -16.48
CA SER A 121 -12.22 -12.16 -15.89
C SER A 121 -12.18 -12.30 -14.38
N PHE A 122 -11.93 -11.22 -13.67
CA PHE A 122 -11.84 -11.17 -12.23
C PHE A 122 -13.14 -10.68 -11.61
N ALA A 123 -13.60 -11.34 -10.57
CA ALA A 123 -14.80 -11.01 -9.82
C ALA A 123 -14.55 -11.11 -8.31
N GLY A 124 -15.56 -10.76 -7.49
CA GLY A 124 -15.46 -10.84 -6.03
C GLY A 124 -14.52 -9.83 -5.40
N GLY A 125 -14.25 -8.71 -6.07
CA GLY A 125 -13.45 -7.62 -5.56
C GLY A 125 -11.94 -7.92 -5.53
N PRO A 126 -11.28 -8.17 -6.66
CA PRO A 126 -9.84 -8.47 -6.70
C PRO A 126 -9.00 -7.30 -6.22
N PHE A 127 -7.84 -7.64 -5.62
CA PHE A 127 -6.86 -6.66 -5.19
C PHE A 127 -5.76 -6.48 -6.25
N ILE A 128 -5.33 -5.24 -6.46
CA ILE A 128 -4.33 -4.89 -7.47
C ILE A 128 -3.18 -4.12 -6.81
N ILE A 129 -1.96 -4.53 -7.11
CA ILE A 129 -0.72 -3.84 -6.77
C ILE A 129 -0.19 -3.25 -8.08
N THR A 130 -0.01 -1.94 -8.17
CA THR A 130 0.45 -1.31 -9.40
C THR A 130 1.86 -1.75 -9.77
N ARG A 131 2.21 -1.70 -11.06
CA ARG A 131 3.50 -2.17 -11.58
C ARG A 131 4.71 -1.53 -10.90
N ASP A 132 4.56 -0.31 -10.40
CA ASP A 132 5.65 0.41 -9.74
C ASP A 132 6.09 -0.26 -8.43
N TYR A 133 5.22 -1.12 -7.88
CA TYR A 133 5.49 -1.96 -6.72
C TYR A 133 5.79 -3.43 -7.08
N ASP A 134 5.83 -3.82 -8.36
CA ASP A 134 6.30 -5.16 -8.77
C ASP A 134 7.83 -5.23 -8.72
N THR A 135 8.36 -5.22 -7.53
CA THR A 135 9.78 -5.22 -7.22
C THR A 135 10.24 -6.59 -6.72
N PRO A 136 11.55 -6.89 -6.77
CA PRO A 136 12.09 -8.13 -6.16
C PRO A 136 11.70 -8.29 -4.69
N PHE A 137 11.53 -7.20 -3.96
CA PHE A 137 11.05 -7.21 -2.58
C PHE A 137 9.62 -7.74 -2.49
N VAL A 138 8.68 -7.18 -3.27
CA VAL A 138 7.27 -7.62 -3.29
C VAL A 138 7.16 -9.06 -3.78
N GLN A 139 7.93 -9.44 -4.80
CA GLN A 139 7.99 -10.84 -5.26
C GLN A 139 8.53 -11.76 -4.16
N GLY A 140 9.53 -11.31 -3.40
CA GLY A 140 10.04 -12.01 -2.23
C GLY A 140 8.98 -12.18 -1.13
N LEU A 141 8.18 -11.16 -0.85
CA LEU A 141 7.06 -11.25 0.09
C LEU A 141 6.02 -12.30 -0.37
N ILE A 142 5.65 -12.28 -1.66
CA ILE A 142 4.71 -13.26 -2.24
C ILE A 142 5.27 -14.68 -2.13
N ALA A 143 6.52 -14.87 -2.53
CA ALA A 143 7.19 -16.17 -2.47
C ALA A 143 7.25 -16.71 -1.04
N ASN A 144 7.70 -15.90 -0.08
CA ASN A 144 7.81 -16.28 1.33
C ASN A 144 6.43 -16.58 1.94
N PHE A 145 5.42 -15.76 1.68
CA PHE A 145 4.07 -16.00 2.14
C PHE A 145 3.52 -17.35 1.63
N ASN A 146 3.84 -17.69 0.39
CA ASN A 146 3.39 -18.93 -0.24
C ASN A 146 4.13 -20.20 0.24
N THR A 147 5.21 -20.08 1.00
CA THR A 147 5.86 -21.27 1.62
C THR A 147 5.11 -21.79 2.85
N GLY A 148 4.29 -20.96 3.50
CA GLY A 148 3.65 -21.25 4.78
C GLY A 148 2.20 -21.77 4.69
N GLY A 149 1.82 -22.56 3.67
CA GLY A 149 0.47 -23.13 3.52
C GLY A 149 0.02 -23.15 2.07
N THR A 150 -1.31 -23.24 1.84
CA THR A 150 -1.87 -23.24 0.47
C THR A 150 -1.44 -21.96 -0.27
N PRO A 151 -0.71 -22.10 -1.40
CA PRO A 151 -0.21 -20.94 -2.12
C PRO A 151 -1.32 -20.04 -2.67
N VAL A 152 -1.17 -18.75 -2.50
CA VAL A 152 -2.06 -17.73 -3.06
C VAL A 152 -1.69 -17.50 -4.52
N THR A 153 -2.69 -17.52 -5.39
CA THR A 153 -2.51 -17.20 -6.81
C THR A 153 -2.32 -15.69 -6.99
N VAL A 154 -1.32 -15.33 -7.77
CA VAL A 154 -1.06 -13.95 -8.19
C VAL A 154 -0.81 -13.94 -9.69
N TYR A 155 -1.43 -12.99 -10.37
CA TYR A 155 -1.23 -12.75 -11.80
C TYR A 155 -0.45 -11.45 -12.01
N ARG A 156 0.25 -11.36 -13.14
CA ARG A 156 0.82 -10.13 -13.69
C ARG A 156 0.08 -9.75 -14.96
N THR A 157 -0.32 -8.48 -15.11
CA THR A 157 -0.97 -8.00 -16.32
C THR A 157 0.04 -7.86 -17.47
N ASN A 158 -0.33 -8.36 -18.66
CA ASN A 158 0.49 -8.29 -19.89
C ASN A 158 0.17 -7.05 -20.73
N ALA A 159 -0.96 -6.40 -20.47
CA ALA A 159 -1.43 -5.19 -21.15
C ALA A 159 -2.14 -4.28 -20.15
N ASP A 160 -2.30 -3.02 -20.54
CA ASP A 160 -3.08 -2.05 -19.78
C ASP A 160 -4.54 -2.50 -19.68
N ALA A 161 -5.18 -2.22 -18.54
CA ALA A 161 -6.59 -2.55 -18.30
C ALA A 161 -7.32 -1.39 -17.63
N ALA A 162 -8.53 -1.06 -18.12
CA ALA A 162 -9.42 -0.11 -17.45
C ALA A 162 -10.15 -0.81 -16.31
N VAL A 163 -10.02 -0.29 -15.09
CA VAL A 163 -10.52 -0.90 -13.86
C VAL A 163 -11.22 0.12 -12.98
N ASP A 164 -12.41 -0.20 -12.50
CA ASP A 164 -13.09 0.60 -11.50
C ASP A 164 -12.48 0.33 -10.12
N ILE A 165 -11.81 1.34 -9.55
CA ILE A 165 -11.17 1.25 -8.24
C ILE A 165 -12.09 1.80 -7.16
N ARG A 166 -12.53 0.94 -6.26
CA ARG A 166 -13.35 1.32 -5.10
C ARG A 166 -12.55 2.04 -4.03
N TYR A 167 -11.36 1.51 -3.71
CA TYR A 167 -10.44 2.07 -2.73
C TYR A 167 -8.99 1.92 -3.21
N THR A 168 -8.18 2.92 -2.94
CA THR A 168 -6.73 2.78 -2.87
C THR A 168 -6.34 2.69 -1.40
N LEU A 169 -6.00 1.48 -0.96
CA LEU A 169 -5.71 1.16 0.42
C LEU A 169 -4.25 1.50 0.72
N THR A 170 -4.03 2.30 1.73
CA THR A 170 -2.68 2.68 2.21
C THR A 170 -2.55 2.53 3.72
N HIS A 171 -3.67 2.22 4.41
CA HIS A 171 -3.67 2.02 5.85
C HIS A 171 -3.13 0.63 6.21
N LYS A 172 -2.49 0.56 7.37
CA LYS A 172 -2.07 -0.72 7.96
C LYS A 172 -3.19 -1.19 8.90
N PRO A 173 -3.97 -2.23 8.55
CA PRO A 173 -4.98 -2.75 9.46
C PRO A 173 -4.38 -3.12 10.81
N LYS A 174 -5.06 -2.74 11.90
CA LYS A 174 -4.73 -3.11 13.26
C LYS A 174 -6.04 -3.45 13.96
N ILE A 175 -6.17 -4.68 14.42
CA ILE A 175 -7.46 -5.28 14.76
C ILE A 175 -7.52 -5.58 16.26
N ALA A 176 -8.56 -5.10 16.93
CA ALA A 176 -8.94 -5.52 18.26
C ALA A 176 -9.98 -6.65 18.15
N VAL A 177 -9.68 -7.80 18.72
CA VAL A 177 -10.62 -8.93 18.78
C VAL A 177 -11.20 -8.97 20.18
N GLY A 178 -12.51 -8.77 20.26
CA GLY A 178 -13.27 -8.88 21.52
C GLY A 178 -13.43 -10.34 21.95
N PRO A 179 -13.81 -10.57 23.21
CA PRO A 179 -14.15 -11.90 23.67
C PRO A 179 -15.44 -12.41 23.02
N ASP A 180 -15.51 -13.68 22.74
CA ASP A 180 -16.64 -14.33 22.07
C ASP A 180 -17.72 -14.79 23.06
N GLY A 181 -18.03 -14.02 24.11
CA GLY A 181 -19.10 -14.31 25.06
C GLY A 181 -18.91 -15.56 25.93
N GLY A 182 -17.69 -16.08 26.05
CA GLY A 182 -17.32 -17.14 27.00
C GLY A 182 -17.78 -18.56 26.70
N ASN A 183 -18.73 -18.77 25.79
CA ASN A 183 -19.26 -20.10 25.46
C ASN A 183 -18.56 -20.79 24.29
N PHE A 184 -17.76 -20.06 23.50
CA PHE A 184 -17.21 -20.54 22.24
C PHE A 184 -15.67 -20.63 22.19
N GLY A 185 -15.00 -20.53 23.34
CA GLY A 185 -13.53 -20.52 23.38
C GLY A 185 -12.92 -19.40 22.56
N ALA A 186 -11.72 -19.00 22.87
CA ALA A 186 -11.03 -17.92 22.16
C ALA A 186 -11.03 -18.18 20.66
N GLY A 187 -12.00 -17.60 19.89
CA GLY A 187 -11.62 -17.77 18.60
C GLY A 187 -12.41 -17.62 17.38
N VAL A 188 -13.64 -17.14 17.36
CA VAL A 188 -14.31 -16.93 16.07
C VAL A 188 -13.42 -16.10 15.14
N TYR A 189 -13.03 -14.91 15.54
CA TYR A 189 -12.20 -14.03 14.71
C TYR A 189 -10.71 -14.39 14.77
N GLN A 190 -10.20 -14.85 15.91
CA GLN A 190 -8.81 -15.31 16.00
C GLN A 190 -8.55 -16.43 15.01
N SER A 191 -9.36 -17.50 15.04
CA SER A 191 -9.25 -18.63 14.11
C SER A 191 -9.36 -18.18 12.65
N LEU A 192 -10.28 -17.24 12.35
CA LEU A 192 -10.46 -16.70 11.01
C LEU A 192 -9.22 -15.96 10.52
N PHE A 193 -8.66 -15.07 11.33
CA PHE A 193 -7.46 -14.30 10.98
C PHE A 193 -6.23 -15.20 10.85
N ASP A 194 -6.06 -16.19 11.72
CA ASP A 194 -4.96 -17.16 11.65
C ASP A 194 -5.02 -17.96 10.34
N ARG A 195 -6.20 -18.48 9.97
CA ARG A 195 -6.38 -19.20 8.69
C ARG A 195 -6.17 -18.31 7.47
N ALA A 196 -6.56 -17.05 7.56
CA ALA A 196 -6.30 -16.09 6.50
C ALA A 196 -4.84 -15.64 6.44
N GLY A 197 -4.02 -15.90 7.48
CA GLY A 197 -2.65 -15.41 7.57
C GLY A 197 -2.56 -13.92 7.88
N ILE A 198 -3.47 -13.40 8.73
CA ILE A 198 -3.51 -12.00 9.20
C ILE A 198 -3.07 -11.97 10.67
N PRO A 199 -1.78 -11.68 10.99
CA PRO A 199 -1.26 -11.76 12.35
C PRO A 199 -1.42 -10.46 13.16
N ASN A 200 -1.87 -9.38 12.54
CA ASN A 200 -1.88 -8.03 13.13
C ASN A 200 -3.17 -7.74 13.90
N TYR A 201 -3.57 -8.65 14.78
CA TYR A 201 -4.67 -8.48 15.71
C TYR A 201 -4.20 -8.62 17.16
N THR A 202 -4.98 -8.06 18.10
CA THR A 202 -4.82 -8.26 19.54
C THR A 202 -6.10 -8.90 20.06
N ASN A 203 -5.98 -10.07 20.67
CA ASN A 203 -7.10 -10.85 21.16
C ASN A 203 -7.48 -10.46 22.62
N GLY A 204 -8.73 -10.72 22.99
CA GLY A 204 -9.25 -10.51 24.34
C GLY A 204 -9.44 -9.03 24.72
N ILE A 205 -9.75 -8.18 23.78
CA ILE A 205 -10.05 -6.76 24.02
C ILE A 205 -11.53 -6.62 24.39
N ASP A 206 -11.81 -6.66 25.67
CA ASP A 206 -13.15 -6.43 26.22
C ASP A 206 -13.54 -4.96 26.13
N ASP A 207 -12.70 -4.12 26.69
CA ASP A 207 -12.87 -2.68 26.73
C ASP A 207 -11.93 -1.96 25.75
N ILE A 208 -12.44 -1.56 24.61
CA ILE A 208 -11.69 -0.83 23.61
C ILE A 208 -11.17 0.52 24.14
N GLY A 209 -11.85 1.11 25.11
CA GLY A 209 -11.45 2.38 25.73
C GLY A 209 -10.17 2.28 26.58
N ASN A 210 -9.89 1.10 27.14
CA ASN A 210 -8.73 0.82 27.98
C ASN A 210 -7.64 0.01 27.26
N ALA A 211 -7.81 -0.28 25.99
CA ALA A 211 -6.90 -1.15 25.25
C ALA A 211 -5.46 -0.60 25.11
N GLY A 212 -5.21 0.66 25.45
CA GLY A 212 -3.88 1.29 25.40
C GLY A 212 -3.19 1.32 24.03
N ALA A 213 -3.85 0.80 23.01
CA ALA A 213 -3.37 0.74 21.64
C ALA A 213 -4.41 1.34 20.68
N CYS A 214 -3.96 1.90 19.56
CA CYS A 214 -4.86 2.32 18.51
C CYS A 214 -5.26 1.13 17.64
N PHE A 215 -6.53 1.06 17.25
CA PHE A 215 -7.05 0.05 16.34
C PHE A 215 -7.81 0.71 15.18
N THR A 216 -7.78 0.08 14.02
CA THR A 216 -8.55 0.48 12.85
C THR A 216 -9.88 -0.26 12.77
N LEU A 217 -9.92 -1.46 13.32
CA LEU A 217 -11.08 -2.33 13.34
C LEU A 217 -11.20 -2.98 14.73
N ALA A 218 -12.41 -3.06 15.24
CA ALA A 218 -12.75 -3.89 16.39
C ALA A 218 -13.80 -4.93 15.99
N THR A 219 -13.77 -6.10 16.64
CA THR A 219 -14.73 -7.18 16.37
C THR A 219 -15.35 -7.65 17.68
N GLN A 220 -16.65 -7.90 17.64
CA GLN A 220 -17.43 -8.52 18.72
C GLN A 220 -18.22 -9.70 18.14
N GLY A 221 -17.75 -10.90 18.40
CA GLY A 221 -18.29 -12.12 17.78
C GLY A 221 -19.62 -12.59 18.41
N HIS A 222 -19.72 -12.55 19.74
CA HIS A 222 -20.91 -13.00 20.47
C HIS A 222 -20.97 -12.35 21.85
N GLN A 223 -20.84 -11.03 21.94
CA GLN A 223 -20.84 -10.32 23.22
C GLN A 223 -22.24 -10.05 23.70
N GLU A 224 -22.60 -10.59 24.85
CA GLU A 224 -23.88 -10.36 25.52
C GLU A 224 -23.77 -9.30 26.64
N ASP A 225 -22.55 -8.96 27.11
CA ASP A 225 -22.35 -7.93 28.13
C ASP A 225 -22.34 -6.53 27.52
N PRO A 226 -23.31 -5.66 27.86
CA PRO A 226 -23.38 -4.30 27.33
C PRO A 226 -22.44 -3.29 28.02
N SER A 227 -21.64 -3.70 28.99
CA SER A 227 -20.86 -2.80 29.86
C SER A 227 -19.98 -1.82 29.10
N PHE A 228 -19.42 -2.22 27.97
CA PHE A 228 -18.47 -1.41 27.20
C PHE A 228 -19.05 -0.76 25.93
N VAL A 229 -20.34 -0.88 25.69
CA VAL A 229 -20.98 -0.32 24.46
C VAL A 229 -20.68 1.17 24.29
N ASN A 230 -20.65 1.96 25.37
CA ASN A 230 -20.30 3.37 25.29
C ASN A 230 -18.87 3.60 24.80
N ASN A 231 -17.91 2.78 25.18
CA ASN A 231 -16.51 2.90 24.74
C ASN A 231 -16.38 2.50 23.25
N TYR A 232 -17.10 1.48 22.80
CA TYR A 232 -17.20 1.15 21.38
C TYR A 232 -17.89 2.24 20.56
N ARG A 233 -18.92 2.90 21.14
CA ARG A 233 -19.53 4.07 20.50
C ARG A 233 -18.51 5.20 20.30
N GLN A 234 -17.70 5.49 21.30
CA GLN A 234 -16.64 6.49 21.21
C GLN A 234 -15.57 6.09 20.19
N PHE A 235 -15.17 4.82 20.16
CA PHE A 235 -14.25 4.28 19.17
C PHE A 235 -14.75 4.47 17.74
N VAL A 236 -16.02 4.12 17.47
CA VAL A 236 -16.65 4.31 16.16
C VAL A 236 -16.78 5.79 15.82
N ASN A 237 -17.23 6.64 16.77
CA ASN A 237 -17.30 8.09 16.57
C ASN A 237 -15.95 8.73 16.25
N SER A 238 -14.86 8.13 16.75
CA SER A 238 -13.48 8.56 16.45
C SER A 238 -12.96 8.03 15.12
N GLY A 239 -13.76 7.26 14.38
CA GLY A 239 -13.42 6.77 13.05
C GLY A 239 -12.98 5.31 12.96
N GLY A 240 -12.94 4.56 14.07
CA GLY A 240 -12.68 3.12 14.06
C GLY A 240 -13.85 2.33 13.48
N ASN A 241 -13.57 1.30 12.72
CA ASN A 241 -14.59 0.38 12.18
C ASN A 241 -14.93 -0.70 13.22
N LEU A 242 -16.17 -1.18 13.21
CA LEU A 242 -16.66 -2.17 14.16
C LEU A 242 -17.43 -3.28 13.43
N ILE A 243 -17.17 -4.54 13.82
CA ILE A 243 -18.00 -5.69 13.46
C ILE A 243 -18.76 -6.13 14.69
N LEU A 244 -20.07 -6.25 14.57
CA LEU A 244 -20.96 -6.89 15.54
C LEU A 244 -21.52 -8.17 14.91
N GLN A 245 -21.47 -9.27 15.62
CA GLN A 245 -21.97 -10.54 15.10
C GLN A 245 -22.82 -11.26 16.12
N CYS A 246 -23.86 -11.99 15.65
CA CYS A 246 -24.77 -12.79 16.46
C CYS A 246 -25.37 -11.98 17.62
N ALA A 247 -25.28 -12.44 18.86
CA ALA A 247 -25.84 -11.76 20.06
C ALA A 247 -25.27 -10.36 20.30
N SER A 248 -24.08 -10.05 19.78
CA SER A 248 -23.54 -8.69 19.88
C SER A 248 -24.39 -7.66 19.12
N VAL A 249 -25.11 -8.05 18.06
CA VAL A 249 -25.97 -7.13 17.28
C VAL A 249 -27.07 -6.52 18.17
N PRO A 250 -28.01 -7.29 18.75
CA PRO A 250 -29.03 -6.71 19.62
C PRO A 250 -28.44 -6.17 20.93
N THR A 251 -27.38 -6.75 21.47
CA THR A 251 -26.75 -6.26 22.71
C THR A 251 -26.25 -4.82 22.53
N PHE A 252 -25.58 -4.53 21.44
CA PHE A 252 -25.05 -3.21 21.14
C PHE A 252 -26.14 -2.27 20.60
N GLU A 253 -26.96 -2.71 19.66
CA GLU A 253 -27.98 -1.86 19.06
C GLU A 253 -29.09 -1.42 20.04
N ASN A 254 -29.48 -2.30 20.96
CA ASN A 254 -30.55 -2.02 21.92
C ASN A 254 -30.07 -1.26 23.17
N HIS A 255 -28.77 -1.07 23.33
CA HIS A 255 -28.21 -0.30 24.43
C HIS A 255 -28.37 1.21 24.17
N THR A 256 -28.62 2.00 25.23
CA THR A 256 -28.84 3.46 25.14
C THR A 256 -27.69 4.25 24.50
N SER A 257 -26.46 3.76 24.62
CA SER A 257 -25.27 4.31 23.96
C SER A 257 -24.99 3.64 22.61
N GLY A 258 -25.74 2.63 22.25
CA GLY A 258 -25.65 1.89 21.01
C GLY A 258 -26.32 2.61 19.84
N HIS A 259 -27.31 1.97 19.20
CA HIS A 259 -27.99 2.53 18.04
C HIS A 259 -27.03 2.94 16.91
N PHE A 260 -26.09 2.04 16.58
CA PHE A 260 -25.12 2.29 15.52
C PHE A 260 -25.80 2.37 14.17
N GLN A 261 -26.86 1.57 13.97
CA GLN A 261 -27.61 1.46 12.73
C GLN A 261 -29.11 1.71 12.88
N THR A 262 -29.62 1.80 14.11
CA THR A 262 -31.06 1.91 14.38
C THR A 262 -31.43 3.18 15.12
N THR A 263 -32.71 3.54 15.06
CA THR A 263 -33.35 4.52 15.94
C THR A 263 -34.28 3.83 16.94
N GLY A 264 -34.63 4.49 18.02
CA GLY A 264 -35.69 4.04 18.95
C GLY A 264 -35.33 2.78 19.73
N ALA A 265 -36.05 1.70 19.55
CA ALA A 265 -35.92 0.48 20.32
C ALA A 265 -34.89 -0.53 19.74
N GLY A 266 -34.16 -0.17 18.69
CA GLY A 266 -33.13 -1.02 18.13
C GLY A 266 -33.67 -2.15 17.25
N TYR A 267 -33.13 -3.36 17.41
CA TYR A 267 -33.52 -4.56 16.67
C TYR A 267 -34.24 -5.59 17.53
N ILE A 268 -35.12 -6.36 16.90
CA ILE A 268 -35.63 -7.64 17.41
C ILE A 268 -34.76 -8.75 16.80
N PRO A 269 -34.10 -9.59 17.62
CA PRO A 269 -33.37 -10.74 17.13
C PRO A 269 -34.29 -11.90 16.78
N PHE A 270 -33.88 -12.69 15.79
CA PHE A 270 -34.50 -13.94 15.41
C PHE A 270 -33.43 -15.03 15.33
N THR A 271 -33.83 -16.23 15.78
CA THR A 271 -33.04 -17.44 15.55
C THR A 271 -33.65 -18.15 14.36
N SER A 272 -32.90 -18.39 13.30
CA SER A 272 -33.35 -19.31 12.26
C SER A 272 -33.56 -20.68 12.91
N ASN A 273 -34.73 -21.29 12.67
CA ASN A 273 -35.11 -22.58 13.27
C ASN A 273 -34.30 -23.74 12.63
N ILE A 274 -33.00 -23.77 12.82
CA ILE A 274 -32.26 -25.03 12.75
C ILE A 274 -32.48 -25.71 14.12
N VAL A 275 -33.72 -26.18 14.32
CA VAL A 275 -34.08 -26.87 15.54
C VAL A 275 -33.78 -28.35 15.32
N ASN A 276 -32.88 -28.88 16.14
CA ASN A 276 -32.66 -30.29 16.38
C ASN A 276 -32.13 -31.11 15.19
N GLY A 277 -31.07 -30.70 14.53
CA GLY A 277 -30.34 -31.56 13.60
C GLY A 277 -31.11 -31.87 12.30
N ASN A 278 -32.20 -31.20 12.07
CA ASN A 278 -32.87 -31.17 10.78
C ASN A 278 -32.53 -29.80 10.16
N PRO A 279 -31.73 -29.75 9.10
CA PRO A 279 -31.59 -28.50 8.36
C PRO A 279 -32.99 -28.10 7.93
N PRO A 280 -33.30 -26.78 7.98
CA PRO A 280 -34.55 -26.35 7.37
C PRO A 280 -34.51 -26.85 5.93
N THR A 281 -35.57 -27.55 5.54
CA THR A 281 -35.73 -28.15 4.19
C THR A 281 -35.69 -27.08 3.07
N GLU A 282 -35.42 -25.85 3.42
CA GLU A 282 -35.29 -24.69 2.59
C GLU A 282 -34.06 -23.84 2.98
N VAL A 283 -32.89 -24.45 3.15
CA VAL A 283 -31.63 -23.72 2.97
C VAL A 283 -31.54 -23.43 1.48
N ASN A 284 -32.40 -22.55 1.08
CA ASN A 284 -32.40 -22.08 -0.28
C ASN A 284 -31.44 -20.94 -0.33
N SER A 285 -30.26 -21.19 -0.85
CA SER A 285 -29.34 -20.18 -1.32
C SER A 285 -29.97 -19.11 -2.20
N ASN A 286 -31.14 -19.37 -2.73
CA ASN A 286 -32.02 -18.40 -3.37
C ASN A 286 -32.84 -17.57 -2.36
N ALA A 287 -32.74 -17.85 -1.07
CA ALA A 287 -33.48 -17.15 -0.03
C ALA A 287 -32.85 -15.77 0.30
N PHE A 288 -31.55 -15.63 0.13
CA PHE A 288 -30.88 -14.36 0.44
C PHE A 288 -30.86 -13.40 -0.76
N VAL A 289 -31.13 -12.15 -0.48
CA VAL A 289 -31.08 -11.05 -1.45
C VAL A 289 -29.98 -10.10 -1.06
N PHE A 290 -29.16 -9.73 -2.03
CA PHE A 290 -28.08 -8.75 -1.92
C PHE A 290 -28.50 -7.46 -2.63
N PRO A 291 -29.13 -6.50 -1.94
CA PRO A 291 -29.66 -5.31 -2.59
C PRO A 291 -28.60 -4.48 -3.31
N GLU A 292 -27.37 -4.56 -2.84
CA GLU A 292 -26.23 -3.81 -3.36
C GLU A 292 -25.03 -4.72 -3.61
N GLY A 293 -24.97 -5.35 -4.78
CA GLY A 293 -23.92 -6.30 -5.16
C GLY A 293 -22.52 -5.70 -5.21
N SER A 294 -22.40 -4.39 -5.46
CA SER A 294 -21.12 -3.67 -5.46
C SER A 294 -20.65 -3.20 -4.07
N MET A 295 -21.37 -3.54 -3.00
CA MET A 295 -20.94 -3.22 -1.64
C MET A 295 -19.65 -3.98 -1.30
N PRO A 296 -18.63 -3.34 -0.70
CA PRO A 296 -17.39 -4.01 -0.31
C PRO A 296 -17.60 -5.26 0.54
N PHE A 297 -18.58 -5.21 1.44
CA PHE A 297 -18.93 -6.30 2.33
C PHE A 297 -19.40 -7.56 1.56
N ASN A 298 -20.00 -7.40 0.38
CA ASN A 298 -20.56 -8.46 -0.46
C ASN A 298 -19.56 -9.00 -1.53
N GLN A 299 -18.26 -8.72 -1.41
CA GLN A 299 -17.30 -9.16 -2.42
C GLN A 299 -16.87 -10.61 -2.20
N PHE A 300 -17.71 -11.53 -2.65
CA PHE A 300 -17.50 -12.99 -2.75
C PHE A 300 -18.43 -13.54 -3.84
N LEU A 301 -18.19 -14.77 -4.31
CA LEU A 301 -18.98 -15.41 -5.35
C LEU A 301 -19.76 -16.60 -4.80
N GLY A 302 -20.98 -16.77 -5.33
CA GLY A 302 -21.86 -17.87 -4.97
C GLY A 302 -22.69 -17.57 -3.73
N MET A 303 -23.10 -18.59 -3.05
CA MET A 303 -24.09 -18.61 -2.00
C MET A 303 -23.51 -18.17 -0.65
N LEU A 304 -24.38 -17.68 0.22
CA LEU A 304 -24.10 -17.52 1.64
C LEU A 304 -24.85 -18.62 2.39
N ALA A 305 -24.18 -19.33 3.29
CA ALA A 305 -24.80 -20.32 4.14
C ALA A 305 -25.83 -19.68 5.08
N ASP A 306 -26.91 -20.39 5.35
CA ASP A 306 -27.74 -20.05 6.51
C ASP A 306 -26.95 -20.29 7.80
N GLN A 307 -27.15 -19.44 8.78
CA GLN A 307 -26.30 -19.45 9.96
C GLN A 307 -26.96 -20.08 11.16
N ASN A 308 -26.18 -20.87 11.85
CA ASN A 308 -26.50 -21.30 13.17
C ASN A 308 -26.02 -20.28 14.20
N GLY A 309 -26.78 -20.07 15.26
CA GLY A 309 -26.45 -19.15 16.33
C GLY A 309 -27.70 -18.63 17.03
N GLU A 310 -27.50 -17.93 18.12
CA GLU A 310 -28.60 -17.36 18.90
C GLU A 310 -29.34 -16.26 18.14
N VAL A 311 -28.61 -15.44 17.39
CA VAL A 311 -29.17 -14.39 16.54
C VAL A 311 -28.66 -14.59 15.12
N THR A 312 -29.45 -15.19 14.26
CA THR A 312 -29.11 -15.42 12.85
C THR A 312 -29.69 -14.35 11.93
N GLU A 313 -30.77 -13.71 12.36
CA GLU A 313 -31.45 -12.64 11.65
C GLU A 313 -31.96 -11.59 12.65
N TYR A 314 -32.23 -10.41 12.17
CA TYR A 314 -32.79 -9.32 12.97
C TYR A 314 -33.67 -8.41 12.13
N ALA A 315 -34.60 -7.70 12.77
CA ALA A 315 -35.46 -6.72 12.14
C ALA A 315 -35.63 -5.50 13.02
N TYR A 316 -36.04 -4.36 12.46
CA TYR A 316 -36.35 -3.20 13.30
C TYR A 316 -37.42 -3.51 14.34
N ALA A 317 -37.17 -3.13 15.57
CA ALA A 317 -38.20 -3.18 16.62
C ALA A 317 -39.37 -2.26 16.27
N PRO A 318 -40.58 -2.50 16.82
CA PRO A 318 -41.72 -1.62 16.59
C PRO A 318 -41.41 -0.17 16.94
N GLY A 319 -41.56 0.74 15.97
CA GLY A 319 -41.22 2.16 16.12
C GLY A 319 -39.73 2.51 15.91
N ALA A 320 -38.86 1.52 15.71
CA ALA A 320 -37.49 1.75 15.28
C ALA A 320 -37.41 1.85 13.74
N GLY A 321 -36.30 2.39 13.25
CA GLY A 321 -36.01 2.51 11.82
C GLY A 321 -34.49 2.71 11.60
N PRO A 322 -34.10 2.87 10.32
CA PRO A 322 -32.69 3.04 9.99
C PRO A 322 -32.12 4.36 10.54
N ALA A 323 -30.87 4.30 10.99
CA ALA A 323 -30.09 5.45 11.44
C ALA A 323 -28.66 5.40 10.85
N ASN A 324 -27.95 6.52 10.94
CA ASN A 324 -26.54 6.62 10.59
C ASN A 324 -26.18 6.11 9.19
N GLY A 325 -27.06 6.27 8.22
CA GLY A 325 -26.85 5.79 6.85
C GLY A 325 -26.90 4.27 6.72
N ASN A 326 -27.66 3.59 7.59
CA ASN A 326 -27.86 2.15 7.53
C ASN A 326 -28.29 1.69 6.12
N ARG A 327 -27.62 0.65 5.65
CA ARG A 327 -27.89 -0.05 4.38
C ARG A 327 -27.94 -1.53 4.62
N ILE A 328 -28.88 -2.19 3.93
CA ILE A 328 -29.03 -3.63 3.99
C ILE A 328 -28.03 -4.26 3.03
N SER A 329 -27.09 -5.04 3.57
CA SER A 329 -26.13 -5.82 2.79
C SER A 329 -26.74 -7.13 2.33
N VAL A 330 -27.34 -7.88 3.27
CA VAL A 330 -28.02 -9.14 3.01
C VAL A 330 -29.34 -9.16 3.77
N ARG A 331 -30.39 -9.55 3.11
CA ARG A 331 -31.69 -9.79 3.74
C ARG A 331 -32.29 -11.09 3.25
N ASN A 332 -33.24 -11.60 4.00
CA ASN A 332 -34.03 -12.74 3.59
C ASN A 332 -34.97 -12.39 2.41
N SER A 333 -35.61 -13.36 1.82
CA SER A 333 -36.52 -13.23 0.70
C SER A 333 -37.96 -13.66 1.06
N GLY A 334 -38.89 -13.46 0.15
CA GLY A 334 -40.26 -13.90 0.32
C GLY A 334 -40.97 -13.26 1.51
N VAL A 335 -41.60 -14.06 2.34
CA VAL A 335 -42.37 -13.62 3.51
C VAL A 335 -41.51 -13.09 4.65
N HIS A 336 -40.20 -13.32 4.60
CA HIS A 336 -39.21 -12.88 5.59
C HIS A 336 -38.32 -11.75 5.05
N ALA A 337 -38.72 -11.05 4.00
CA ALA A 337 -37.95 -9.98 3.38
C ALA A 337 -37.72 -8.77 4.31
N ASP A 338 -38.42 -8.69 5.43
CA ASP A 338 -38.25 -7.72 6.51
C ASP A 338 -37.14 -8.09 7.49
N LYS A 339 -36.53 -9.28 7.36
CA LYS A 339 -35.44 -9.74 8.22
C LYS A 339 -34.10 -9.58 7.54
N PHE A 340 -33.15 -9.03 8.28
CA PHE A 340 -31.79 -8.75 7.84
C PHE A 340 -30.84 -9.84 8.34
N VAL A 341 -29.93 -10.25 7.49
CA VAL A 341 -28.80 -11.14 7.81
C VAL A 341 -27.52 -10.33 7.99
N ALA A 342 -27.38 -9.27 7.20
CA ALA A 342 -26.25 -8.37 7.34
C ALA A 342 -26.64 -6.93 6.98
N THR A 343 -26.17 -5.99 7.78
CA THR A 343 -26.37 -4.55 7.59
C THR A 343 -25.08 -3.79 7.78
N VAL A 344 -25.03 -2.58 7.29
CA VAL A 344 -23.87 -1.70 7.41
C VAL A 344 -24.31 -0.25 7.57
N SER A 345 -23.75 0.46 8.54
CA SER A 345 -23.75 1.91 8.59
C SER A 345 -22.55 2.47 7.85
N GLN A 346 -22.72 3.60 7.19
CA GLN A 346 -21.60 4.19 6.43
C GLN A 346 -20.73 5.10 7.28
N VAL A 347 -21.35 5.91 8.10
CA VAL A 347 -20.65 6.93 8.89
C VAL A 347 -21.45 7.24 10.14
N LEU A 348 -20.77 7.28 11.26
CA LEU A 348 -21.30 7.69 12.55
C LEU A 348 -20.60 8.94 13.07
N GLY A 349 -21.25 9.65 13.99
CA GLY A 349 -20.70 10.80 14.69
C GLY A 349 -21.18 12.15 14.15
N PRO A 350 -21.01 13.22 14.98
CA PRO A 350 -21.66 14.51 14.75
C PRO A 350 -21.19 15.27 13.52
N SER A 351 -20.01 14.92 13.00
CA SER A 351 -19.40 15.60 11.84
C SER A 351 -19.16 14.65 10.66
N ALA A 352 -19.90 13.55 10.56
CA ALA A 352 -19.65 12.51 9.57
C ALA A 352 -18.20 11.98 9.57
N THR A 353 -17.56 11.98 10.73
CA THR A 353 -16.16 11.55 10.94
C THR A 353 -16.06 10.14 11.51
N GLY A 354 -17.16 9.53 11.89
CA GLY A 354 -17.19 8.21 12.49
C GLY A 354 -16.82 7.09 11.51
N GLY A 355 -16.55 5.92 12.08
CA GLY A 355 -16.22 4.71 11.35
C GLY A 355 -17.46 4.03 10.75
N VAL A 356 -17.22 2.87 10.18
CA VAL A 356 -18.25 1.99 9.60
C VAL A 356 -18.54 0.86 10.58
N VAL A 357 -19.83 0.56 10.78
CA VAL A 357 -20.27 -0.58 11.58
C VAL A 357 -20.91 -1.60 10.67
N PHE A 358 -20.40 -2.83 10.75
CA PHE A 358 -20.91 -4.01 10.06
C PHE A 358 -21.61 -4.89 11.08
N GLU A 359 -22.79 -5.38 10.73
CA GLU A 359 -23.56 -6.30 11.56
C GLU A 359 -23.88 -7.54 10.75
N LEU A 360 -23.66 -8.71 11.34
CA LEU A 360 -23.82 -9.99 10.70
C LEU A 360 -24.54 -10.97 11.65
N GLY A 361 -25.60 -11.58 11.18
CA GLY A 361 -26.30 -12.66 11.88
C GLY A 361 -25.46 -13.94 11.88
N GLY A 362 -25.67 -14.76 12.93
CA GLY A 362 -24.95 -16.02 13.11
C GLY A 362 -23.47 -15.88 13.45
N HIS A 363 -22.82 -16.94 13.87
CA HIS A 363 -21.39 -16.92 14.20
C HIS A 363 -20.61 -18.13 13.67
N ASN A 364 -21.27 -19.13 13.10
CA ASN A 364 -20.60 -20.37 12.68
C ASN A 364 -19.67 -20.21 11.50
N TYR A 365 -19.79 -19.16 10.69
CA TYR A 365 -18.90 -18.93 9.56
C TYR A 365 -17.40 -18.94 9.95
N ALA A 366 -17.07 -18.40 11.10
CA ALA A 366 -15.67 -18.28 11.47
C ALA A 366 -15.10 -19.52 12.15
N ARG A 367 -15.93 -20.48 12.56
CA ARG A 367 -15.52 -21.66 13.32
C ARG A 367 -15.26 -22.86 12.41
N PRO A 368 -14.00 -23.35 12.34
CA PRO A 368 -13.67 -24.53 11.55
C PRO A 368 -14.08 -25.87 12.23
N ASP A 369 -14.40 -25.83 13.53
CA ASP A 369 -14.59 -26.98 14.40
C ASP A 369 -16.07 -27.39 14.60
N VAL A 370 -16.99 -26.69 13.95
CA VAL A 370 -18.42 -27.04 13.93
C VAL A 370 -18.77 -27.89 12.72
N GLU A 371 -17.76 -28.45 12.04
CA GLU A 371 -17.96 -29.44 11.00
C GLU A 371 -18.62 -30.69 11.59
N GLY A 372 -19.87 -30.96 11.19
CA GLY A 372 -20.48 -32.27 11.42
C GLY A 372 -21.80 -32.30 12.18
N GLU A 373 -22.36 -31.20 12.61
CA GLU A 373 -23.71 -31.17 13.18
C GLU A 373 -24.79 -30.97 12.12
N GLY A 374 -24.76 -31.79 11.07
CA GLY A 374 -25.88 -31.93 10.14
C GLY A 374 -26.07 -30.78 9.13
N GLU A 375 -25.05 -29.97 8.89
CA GLU A 375 -25.12 -28.89 7.94
C GLU A 375 -25.06 -29.39 6.50
N THR A 376 -26.08 -29.05 5.70
CA THR A 376 -26.16 -29.37 4.27
C THR A 376 -25.54 -28.30 3.39
N ASP A 377 -25.01 -27.23 3.99
CA ASP A 377 -24.40 -26.12 3.25
C ASP A 377 -23.06 -26.50 2.66
N SER A 378 -22.78 -26.03 1.46
CA SER A 378 -21.50 -26.26 0.84
C SER A 378 -20.38 -25.55 1.60
N GLU A 379 -19.19 -26.15 1.64
CA GLU A 379 -17.98 -25.54 2.18
C GLU A 379 -17.80 -24.10 1.67
N LEU A 380 -18.11 -23.83 0.41
CA LEU A 380 -18.01 -22.51 -0.18
C LEU A 380 -19.00 -21.52 0.45
N ALA A 381 -20.23 -21.93 0.75
CA ALA A 381 -21.22 -21.04 1.36
C ALA A 381 -20.80 -20.61 2.76
N MET A 382 -20.20 -21.51 3.53
CA MET A 382 -19.58 -21.20 4.84
C MET A 382 -18.38 -20.25 4.69
N LEU A 383 -17.49 -20.53 3.74
CA LEU A 383 -16.36 -19.66 3.42
C LEU A 383 -16.79 -18.24 3.00
N ASN A 384 -17.95 -18.08 2.37
CA ASN A 384 -18.46 -16.78 1.96
C ASN A 384 -18.84 -15.90 3.16
N GLY A 385 -19.37 -16.45 4.23
CA GLY A 385 -19.58 -15.70 5.48
C GLY A 385 -18.27 -15.25 6.13
N GLN A 386 -17.24 -16.11 6.09
CA GLN A 386 -15.88 -15.75 6.53
C GLN A 386 -15.29 -14.62 5.66
N ARG A 387 -15.52 -14.65 4.34
CA ARG A 387 -15.10 -13.60 3.41
C ARG A 387 -15.80 -12.28 3.67
N MET A 388 -17.10 -12.28 4.02
CA MET A 388 -17.80 -11.07 4.44
C MET A 388 -17.09 -10.40 5.63
N SER A 389 -16.73 -11.18 6.65
CA SER A 389 -16.00 -10.68 7.82
C SER A 389 -14.60 -10.18 7.45
N LEU A 390 -13.87 -10.90 6.60
CA LEU A 390 -12.53 -10.51 6.14
C LEU A 390 -12.54 -9.25 5.27
N ASN A 391 -13.58 -9.05 4.46
CA ASN A 391 -13.72 -7.83 3.65
C ASN A 391 -13.74 -6.56 4.50
N THR A 392 -14.22 -6.63 5.74
CA THR A 392 -14.26 -5.46 6.64
C THR A 392 -12.87 -4.95 7.03
N VAL A 393 -11.85 -5.83 7.04
CA VAL A 393 -10.45 -5.46 7.32
C VAL A 393 -9.93 -4.45 6.30
N PHE A 394 -10.43 -4.51 5.06
CA PHE A 394 -9.99 -3.68 3.94
C PHE A 394 -10.86 -2.44 3.71
N VAL A 395 -11.91 -2.25 4.48
CA VAL A 395 -12.63 -0.98 4.46
C VAL A 395 -11.83 0.05 5.23
N PRO A 396 -11.41 1.17 4.59
CA PRO A 396 -10.60 2.17 5.26
C PRO A 396 -11.29 2.73 6.50
N ALA A 397 -10.64 2.62 7.65
CA ALA A 397 -11.06 3.34 8.85
C ALA A 397 -10.69 4.83 8.72
N ARG A 398 -11.47 5.69 9.36
CA ARG A 398 -11.13 7.12 9.48
C ARG A 398 -10.19 7.40 10.63
N THR A 399 -10.16 6.53 11.63
CA THR A 399 -9.12 6.56 12.64
C THR A 399 -7.80 6.33 11.95
N ILE A 400 -7.00 7.38 11.86
CA ILE A 400 -5.58 7.20 11.67
C ILE A 400 -5.12 6.62 12.99
N CYS A 401 -4.79 5.34 13.01
CA CYS A 401 -3.93 4.82 14.06
C CYS A 401 -2.56 5.47 13.89
N THR A 402 -2.46 6.72 14.29
CA THR A 402 -1.20 7.18 14.78
C THR A 402 -0.92 6.22 15.96
N ALA A 403 0.16 5.46 15.89
CA ALA A 403 0.78 4.97 17.12
C ALA A 403 0.69 6.08 18.16
N PRO A 404 0.47 5.79 19.47
CA PRO A 404 0.38 6.81 20.52
C PRO A 404 1.51 7.79 20.20
N PRO A 405 1.26 9.09 20.03
CA PRO A 405 2.09 9.99 19.25
C PRO A 405 3.52 9.67 19.63
N GLN A 406 4.20 8.93 18.75
CA GLN A 406 5.62 8.69 18.99
C GLN A 406 6.13 10.08 19.09
N SER A 407 6.56 10.44 20.26
CA SER A 407 6.93 11.81 20.55
C SER A 407 7.94 12.33 19.52
N VAL A 408 8.65 11.38 18.87
CA VAL A 408 9.61 11.66 17.81
C VAL A 408 9.57 10.50 16.81
N ILE A 409 9.42 10.83 15.52
CA ILE A 409 9.44 9.86 14.43
C ILE A 409 10.73 10.03 13.64
N GLY A 410 11.46 8.95 13.43
CA GLY A 410 12.69 8.93 12.65
C GLY A 410 12.54 8.17 11.33
N TYR A 411 13.11 8.73 10.26
CA TYR A 411 13.17 8.11 8.94
C TYR A 411 14.59 8.13 8.42
N LYS A 412 15.00 7.08 7.72
CA LYS A 412 16.32 6.98 7.11
C LYS A 412 16.21 6.45 5.69
N SER A 413 16.90 7.09 4.77
CA SER A 413 17.05 6.65 3.38
C SER A 413 18.54 6.59 3.01
N VAL A 414 18.84 5.91 1.91
CA VAL A 414 20.19 5.80 1.38
C VAL A 414 20.18 5.98 -0.13
N ARG A 415 21.22 6.62 -0.66
CA ARG A 415 21.46 6.73 -2.09
C ARG A 415 22.94 6.59 -2.41
N ARG A 416 23.25 6.27 -3.67
CA ARG A 416 24.63 6.36 -4.15
C ARG A 416 25.06 7.83 -4.19
N PHE A 417 26.20 8.13 -3.63
CA PHE A 417 26.72 9.51 -3.64
C PHE A 417 27.05 9.94 -5.08
N ASN A 418 26.70 11.19 -5.44
CA ASN A 418 26.82 11.80 -6.78
C ASN A 418 25.88 11.25 -7.88
N PHE A 419 24.92 10.38 -7.55
CA PHE A 419 23.88 9.95 -8.50
C PHE A 419 22.50 10.44 -8.02
N ARG A 420 21.75 11.10 -8.89
CA ARG A 420 20.39 11.59 -8.56
C ARG A 420 19.32 10.55 -8.83
N ASP A 421 19.40 9.84 -9.95
CA ASP A 421 18.40 8.87 -10.36
C ASP A 421 19.06 7.64 -10.99
N GLY A 422 18.63 6.43 -10.58
CA GLY A 422 18.82 5.19 -11.31
C GLY A 422 20.24 4.89 -11.76
N GLY A 423 21.23 5.25 -10.96
CA GLY A 423 22.61 4.86 -11.24
C GLY A 423 22.78 3.34 -11.33
N PRO A 424 23.90 2.87 -11.84
CA PRO A 424 24.18 1.43 -11.91
C PRO A 424 24.10 0.79 -10.52
N PRO A 425 23.87 -0.52 -10.41
CA PRO A 425 23.85 -1.24 -9.14
C PRO A 425 25.04 -0.88 -8.26
N LEU A 426 24.83 -0.75 -6.95
CA LEU A 426 25.90 -0.50 -5.99
C LEU A 426 26.90 -1.67 -6.00
N VAL A 427 28.17 -1.32 -5.92
CA VAL A 427 29.27 -2.30 -5.86
C VAL A 427 30.19 -1.96 -4.69
N ALA A 428 31.02 -2.92 -4.30
CA ALA A 428 32.11 -2.66 -3.36
C ALA A 428 32.99 -1.52 -3.90
N GLY A 429 33.43 -0.62 -3.02
CA GLY A 429 34.13 0.62 -3.37
C GLY A 429 33.23 1.84 -3.63
N ASP A 430 31.91 1.69 -3.68
CA ASP A 430 31.00 2.82 -3.85
C ASP A 430 30.81 3.60 -2.55
N THR A 431 30.68 4.92 -2.69
CA THR A 431 30.23 5.77 -1.59
C THR A 431 28.72 5.94 -1.64
N VAL A 432 28.08 5.78 -0.49
CA VAL A 432 26.65 6.02 -0.29
C VAL A 432 26.41 7.18 0.66
N GLU A 433 25.35 7.95 0.42
CA GLU A 433 24.89 9.01 1.30
C GLU A 433 23.60 8.55 2.01
N TRP A 434 23.64 8.59 3.32
CA TRP A 434 22.50 8.35 4.19
C TRP A 434 21.84 9.67 4.53
N THR A 435 20.51 9.74 4.44
CA THR A 435 19.70 10.86 4.88
C THR A 435 18.80 10.42 6.01
N VAL A 436 18.95 11.03 7.16
CA VAL A 436 18.21 10.77 8.39
C VAL A 436 17.35 11.97 8.72
N ASN A 437 16.05 11.77 8.94
CA ASN A 437 15.11 12.80 9.37
C ASN A 437 14.46 12.40 10.68
N TYR A 438 14.41 13.32 11.65
CA TYR A 438 13.62 13.19 12.85
C TYR A 438 12.65 14.35 13.00
N ILE A 439 11.38 14.04 13.27
CA ILE A 439 10.28 14.99 13.43
C ILE A 439 9.68 14.80 14.82
N ASN A 440 9.47 15.90 15.54
CA ASN A 440 8.80 15.87 16.83
C ASN A 440 7.29 16.15 16.66
N ASN A 441 6.51 15.10 16.75
CA ASN A 441 5.04 15.17 16.72
C ASN A 441 4.42 15.27 18.12
N SER A 442 5.25 15.35 19.19
CA SER A 442 4.76 15.47 20.56
C SER A 442 4.36 16.91 20.89
N GLN A 443 3.65 17.07 22.01
CA GLN A 443 3.26 18.37 22.55
C GLN A 443 4.38 19.05 23.37
N ALA A 444 5.55 18.43 23.50
CA ALA A 444 6.67 18.93 24.29
C ALA A 444 7.95 19.02 23.45
N ASN A 445 8.74 20.05 23.71
CA ASN A 445 10.05 20.18 23.11
C ASN A 445 10.97 19.05 23.57
N GLN A 446 11.81 18.54 22.68
CA GLN A 446 12.83 17.57 22.99
C GLN A 446 14.17 18.28 23.16
N GLU A 447 14.53 18.52 24.40
CA GLU A 447 15.79 19.19 24.78
C GLU A 447 16.95 18.19 24.83
N GLN A 448 18.15 18.66 24.55
CA GLN A 448 19.36 17.83 24.41
C GLN A 448 19.13 16.63 23.48
N PHE A 449 18.45 16.93 22.38
CA PHE A 449 18.11 15.90 21.40
C PHE A 449 19.38 15.34 20.75
N GLN A 450 19.46 14.01 20.65
CA GLN A 450 20.57 13.30 20.07
C GLN A 450 20.07 12.25 19.09
N ILE A 451 20.86 12.04 18.03
CA ILE A 451 20.70 10.97 17.06
C ILE A 451 21.97 10.12 17.12
N ALA A 452 21.85 8.88 17.53
CA ALA A 452 22.95 7.92 17.53
C ALA A 452 22.93 7.04 16.28
N ASP A 453 24.07 6.87 15.66
CA ASP A 453 24.30 5.97 14.52
C ASP A 453 25.54 5.11 14.79
N ILE A 454 25.36 3.80 14.85
CA ILE A 454 26.46 2.83 14.92
C ILE A 454 26.60 2.25 13.53
N ILE A 455 27.58 2.74 12.77
CA ILE A 455 27.72 2.45 11.34
C ILE A 455 27.75 0.95 11.03
N ASN A 456 28.40 0.17 11.86
CA ASN A 456 28.50 -1.29 11.72
C ASN A 456 27.73 -2.05 12.82
N GLU A 457 26.53 -1.57 13.22
CA GLU A 457 25.65 -2.30 14.16
C GLU A 457 25.23 -3.66 13.61
N PHE A 458 25.02 -3.76 12.29
CA PHE A 458 24.46 -4.94 11.62
C PHE A 458 25.45 -5.63 10.65
N ASN A 459 26.59 -4.99 10.39
CA ASN A 459 27.58 -5.46 9.39
C ASN A 459 28.96 -4.82 9.68
N ASP A 460 29.99 -5.22 8.93
CA ASP A 460 31.37 -4.75 9.09
C ASP A 460 31.98 -4.17 7.81
N HIS A 461 31.16 -3.93 6.79
CA HIS A 461 31.62 -3.48 5.47
C HIS A 461 31.26 -2.02 5.14
N LEU A 462 30.85 -1.22 6.11
CA LEU A 462 30.67 0.21 5.95
C LEU A 462 31.79 1.00 6.63
N ILE A 463 32.45 1.87 5.87
CA ILE A 463 33.55 2.71 6.36
C ILE A 463 33.05 4.15 6.40
N PHE A 464 32.98 4.77 7.57
CA PHE A 464 32.53 6.16 7.70
C PHE A 464 33.50 7.12 7.02
N GLU A 465 32.99 8.05 6.21
CA GLU A 465 33.76 9.14 5.62
C GLU A 465 33.80 10.31 6.60
N ALA A 466 34.97 10.52 7.22
CA ALA A 466 35.14 11.57 8.22
C ALA A 466 34.84 12.97 7.67
N GLY A 467 34.13 13.78 8.45
CA GLY A 467 33.73 15.13 8.04
C GLY A 467 32.54 15.19 7.06
N SER A 468 31.92 14.06 6.73
CA SER A 468 30.77 14.02 5.82
C SER A 468 29.44 14.37 6.49
N VAL A 469 29.38 14.44 7.81
CA VAL A 469 28.13 14.76 8.54
C VAL A 469 27.72 16.20 8.28
N SER A 470 26.51 16.41 7.79
CA SER A 470 25.89 17.70 7.64
C SER A 470 24.50 17.72 8.27
N VAL A 471 24.08 18.88 8.80
CA VAL A 471 22.82 19.02 9.52
C VAL A 471 22.02 20.16 8.91
N GLN A 472 20.74 19.92 8.65
CA GLN A 472 19.75 20.94 8.32
C GLN A 472 18.62 20.91 9.35
N VAL A 473 18.11 22.08 9.71
CA VAL A 473 17.07 22.24 10.72
C VAL A 473 15.87 22.98 10.16
N PHE A 474 14.68 22.61 10.61
CA PHE A 474 13.41 23.17 10.14
C PHE A 474 12.46 23.43 11.31
N ASN A 475 11.54 24.37 11.13
CA ASN A 475 10.45 24.65 12.07
C ASN A 475 10.94 24.95 13.50
N GLY A 476 11.98 25.78 13.63
CA GLY A 476 12.52 26.21 14.92
C GLY A 476 13.45 25.22 15.62
N ALA A 477 13.77 24.09 14.99
CA ALA A 477 14.79 23.18 15.51
C ALA A 477 16.17 23.82 15.48
N THR A 478 17.04 23.43 16.42
CA THR A 478 18.45 23.87 16.47
C THR A 478 19.34 22.65 16.67
N ALA A 479 20.33 22.49 15.80
CA ALA A 479 21.31 21.41 15.89
C ALA A 479 22.55 21.73 15.07
N VAL A 480 23.69 21.19 15.47
CA VAL A 480 24.98 21.27 14.78
C VAL A 480 25.54 19.86 14.68
N ALA A 481 26.25 19.58 13.60
CA ALA A 481 26.94 18.29 13.45
C ALA A 481 28.00 18.09 14.54
N ASN A 482 28.12 16.87 15.05
CA ASN A 482 29.19 16.52 15.96
C ASN A 482 30.50 16.25 15.18
N PRO A 483 31.53 17.08 15.33
CA PRO A 483 32.78 16.89 14.59
C PRO A 483 33.59 15.65 15.06
N ALA A 484 33.29 15.12 16.25
CA ALA A 484 33.95 13.94 16.81
C ALA A 484 33.26 12.61 16.40
N PHE A 485 32.12 12.70 15.71
CA PHE A 485 31.39 11.51 15.27
C PHE A 485 32.28 10.61 14.39
N ASN A 486 32.34 9.34 14.73
CA ASN A 486 33.09 8.32 13.98
C ASN A 486 32.31 7.01 13.73
N GLY A 487 31.05 6.95 14.19
CA GLY A 487 30.15 5.81 13.98
C GLY A 487 30.52 4.54 14.78
N SER A 488 31.48 4.62 15.70
CA SER A 488 31.91 3.47 16.54
C SER A 488 32.05 3.84 18.01
N THR A 489 33.09 4.62 18.39
CA THR A 489 33.33 5.07 19.77
C THR A 489 32.58 6.35 20.12
N ASP A 490 32.39 7.26 19.16
CA ASP A 490 31.43 8.37 19.24
C ASP A 490 30.35 8.14 18.18
N THR A 491 29.17 7.80 18.64
CA THR A 491 28.03 7.47 17.81
C THR A 491 27.00 8.61 17.69
N ASN A 492 27.22 9.75 18.35
CA ASN A 492 26.30 10.88 18.34
C ASN A 492 26.50 11.75 17.08
N LEU A 493 25.53 11.80 16.19
CA LEU A 493 25.56 12.63 14.98
C LEU A 493 25.48 14.14 15.27
N LEU A 494 24.86 14.54 16.40
CA LEU A 494 24.66 15.92 16.79
C LEU A 494 25.60 16.32 17.93
N ALA A 495 26.08 17.55 17.91
CA ALA A 495 26.73 18.16 19.06
C ALA A 495 25.74 18.35 20.23
N ALA A 496 26.25 18.49 21.45
CA ALA A 496 25.41 18.69 22.63
C ALA A 496 24.58 19.99 22.53
N GLY A 497 23.36 19.96 23.11
CA GLY A 497 22.49 21.15 23.18
C GLY A 497 21.51 21.27 22.00
N ALA A 498 21.37 20.28 21.17
CA ALA A 498 20.34 20.28 20.11
C ALA A 498 18.93 20.32 20.71
N LEU A 499 18.05 21.08 20.06
CA LEU A 499 16.63 21.23 20.40
C LEU A 499 15.77 20.80 19.22
N LEU A 500 14.84 19.88 19.46
CA LEU A 500 13.81 19.49 18.51
C LEU A 500 12.43 19.90 19.06
N PRO A 501 11.93 21.10 18.74
CA PRO A 501 10.66 21.60 19.27
C PRO A 501 9.47 20.86 18.65
N THR A 502 8.29 21.04 19.21
CA THR A 502 7.03 20.52 18.64
C THR A 502 6.89 20.90 17.17
N ASN A 503 6.60 19.96 16.30
CA ASN A 503 6.59 20.07 14.83
C ASN A 503 7.95 20.44 14.20
N GLY A 504 9.01 20.49 14.98
CA GLY A 504 10.37 20.68 14.49
C GLY A 504 10.87 19.45 13.72
N ARG A 505 11.82 19.68 12.81
CA ARG A 505 12.51 18.61 12.07
C ARG A 505 14.02 18.87 12.03
N ILE A 506 14.78 17.82 12.26
CA ILE A 506 16.23 17.79 12.06
C ILE A 506 16.52 16.75 10.97
N GLN A 507 17.26 17.17 9.95
CA GLN A 507 17.80 16.30 8.91
C GLN A 507 19.32 16.20 9.06
N VAL A 508 19.84 14.99 9.04
CA VAL A 508 21.28 14.72 9.04
C VAL A 508 21.62 13.93 7.80
N LYS A 509 22.68 14.35 7.09
CA LYS A 509 23.28 13.54 6.02
C LYS A 509 24.69 13.13 6.42
N LEU A 510 25.06 11.90 6.10
CA LEU A 510 26.40 11.37 6.30
C LEU A 510 26.73 10.40 5.18
N ARG A 511 28.03 10.15 4.96
CA ARG A 511 28.51 9.25 3.92
C ARG A 511 29.30 8.09 4.48
N THR A 512 29.14 6.94 3.85
CA THR A 512 29.96 5.76 4.08
C THR A 512 30.45 5.19 2.76
N LEU A 513 31.65 4.66 2.76
CA LEU A 513 32.20 3.85 1.69
C LEU A 513 31.82 2.39 1.95
N ILE A 514 31.36 1.68 0.93
CA ILE A 514 31.21 0.23 0.97
C ILE A 514 32.63 -0.36 0.82
N SER A 515 33.07 -1.16 1.77
CA SER A 515 34.40 -1.76 1.73
C SER A 515 34.62 -2.56 0.44
N GLU A 516 35.84 -2.51 -0.12
CA GLU A 516 36.19 -3.24 -1.33
C GLU A 516 36.12 -4.76 -1.15
N ASP A 517 36.27 -5.25 0.08
CA ASP A 517 36.18 -6.66 0.45
C ASP A 517 34.73 -7.14 0.75
N ALA A 518 33.73 -6.28 0.59
CA ALA A 518 32.34 -6.67 0.77
C ALA A 518 31.97 -7.81 -0.19
N PRO A 519 31.43 -8.93 0.34
CA PRO A 519 31.05 -10.07 -0.50
C PRO A 519 29.99 -9.72 -1.54
N ARG A 520 29.84 -10.56 -2.56
CA ARG A 520 28.80 -10.43 -3.58
C ARG A 520 28.10 -11.77 -3.82
N PRO A 521 26.76 -11.88 -3.69
CA PRO A 521 25.82 -10.84 -3.23
C PRO A 521 25.95 -10.58 -1.73
N TYR A 522 25.68 -9.36 -1.29
CA TYR A 522 25.67 -9.00 0.12
C TYR A 522 24.60 -7.95 0.43
N THR A 523 24.08 -7.97 1.66
CA THR A 523 23.11 -6.97 2.13
C THR A 523 23.68 -6.23 3.33
N LEU A 524 23.75 -4.92 3.22
CA LEU A 524 24.17 -4.00 4.28
C LEU A 524 22.94 -3.34 4.90
N PHE A 525 23.03 -3.06 6.18
CA PHE A 525 21.96 -2.38 6.93
C PHE A 525 22.55 -1.23 7.74
N ASN A 526 21.78 -0.17 7.91
CA ASN A 526 22.09 0.88 8.87
C ASN A 526 20.82 1.49 9.45
N GLN A 527 20.86 1.86 10.73
CA GLN A 527 19.73 2.44 11.47
C GLN A 527 20.25 3.46 12.48
N THR A 528 19.43 4.48 12.80
CA THR A 528 19.72 5.45 13.83
C THR A 528 18.75 5.32 14.99
N THR A 529 19.12 5.82 16.18
CA THR A 529 18.27 5.86 17.35
C THR A 529 18.28 7.27 17.95
N ALA A 530 17.08 7.81 18.24
CA ALA A 530 16.95 9.12 18.89
C ALA A 530 16.81 9.00 20.40
N ARG A 531 17.27 10.06 21.10
CA ARG A 531 17.08 10.26 22.54
C ARG A 531 17.08 11.74 22.88
N SER A 532 16.47 12.09 24.01
CA SER A 532 16.51 13.44 24.58
C SER A 532 16.47 13.36 26.11
N LEU A 533 16.37 14.49 26.81
CA LEU A 533 16.16 14.48 28.28
C LEU A 533 14.92 13.72 28.70
N THR A 534 13.84 13.75 27.91
CA THR A 534 12.55 13.13 28.21
C THR A 534 12.28 11.87 27.41
N LEU A 535 13.04 11.63 26.34
CA LEU A 535 12.89 10.51 25.42
C LEU A 535 14.07 9.55 25.59
N ALA A 536 13.85 8.43 26.25
CA ALA A 536 14.85 7.39 26.33
C ALA A 536 15.01 6.67 24.99
N ALA A 537 16.23 6.25 24.67
CA ALA A 537 16.47 5.39 23.52
C ALA A 537 15.68 4.07 23.66
N SER A 538 14.90 3.73 22.65
CA SER A 538 14.07 2.54 22.64
C SER A 538 13.85 2.07 21.19
N PRO A 539 13.31 0.87 20.96
CA PRO A 539 12.92 0.46 19.62
C PRO A 539 12.01 1.47 18.91
N ASN A 540 11.13 2.14 19.66
CA ASN A 540 10.19 3.14 19.11
C ASN A 540 10.85 4.47 18.72
N THR A 541 12.12 4.69 19.04
CA THR A 541 12.90 5.88 18.68
C THR A 541 13.93 5.59 17.60
N LYS A 542 13.95 4.37 17.07
CA LYS A 542 14.76 3.99 15.92
C LYS A 542 14.20 4.60 14.63
N SER A 543 15.08 4.90 13.69
CA SER A 543 14.66 5.34 12.36
C SER A 543 14.04 4.19 11.58
N ASP A 544 12.98 4.51 10.87
CA ASP A 544 12.31 3.61 9.93
C ASP A 544 12.92 3.78 8.53
N ALA A 545 13.02 2.72 7.76
CA ALA A 545 13.47 2.81 6.38
C ALA A 545 12.40 3.47 5.52
N ILE A 546 12.79 4.41 4.66
CA ILE A 546 11.89 5.04 3.71
C ILE A 546 12.15 4.47 2.33
N ASP A 547 11.08 4.05 1.67
CA ASP A 547 11.13 3.68 0.26
C ASP A 547 11.10 4.92 -0.68
N ALA A 548 11.23 4.66 -1.96
CA ALA A 548 11.23 5.72 -2.98
C ALA A 548 9.97 6.60 -2.96
N THR A 549 8.83 6.07 -2.52
CA THR A 549 7.55 6.78 -2.54
C THR A 549 7.40 7.77 -1.38
N ASN A 550 8.04 7.49 -0.25
CA ASN A 550 7.98 8.32 0.95
C ASN A 550 9.15 9.31 1.06
N ALA A 551 10.23 9.10 0.34
CA ALA A 551 11.39 9.99 0.39
C ALA A 551 11.09 11.41 -0.08
N ALA A 552 10.22 11.58 -1.06
CA ALA A 552 9.81 12.89 -1.56
C ALA A 552 9.11 13.78 -0.51
N ILE A 553 8.60 13.20 0.59
CA ILE A 553 7.99 13.94 1.69
C ILE A 553 9.05 14.60 2.57
N PHE A 554 10.24 14.00 2.67
CA PHE A 554 11.29 14.39 3.62
C PHE A 554 12.60 14.84 2.96
N ASP A 555 12.80 14.46 1.69
CA ASP A 555 13.95 14.88 0.90
C ASP A 555 13.48 15.34 -0.49
N THR A 556 14.08 16.40 -1.04
CA THR A 556 13.81 16.85 -2.41
C THR A 556 14.49 15.98 -3.46
N GLU A 557 15.32 15.03 -3.04
CA GLU A 557 16.01 14.10 -3.91
C GLU A 557 15.47 12.69 -3.71
N PRO A 558 15.11 11.98 -4.79
CA PRO A 558 14.62 10.61 -4.69
C PRO A 558 15.69 9.69 -4.07
N PRO A 559 15.31 8.73 -3.20
CA PRO A 559 16.26 7.74 -2.69
C PRO A 559 16.77 6.86 -3.82
N HIS A 560 17.94 6.31 -3.62
CA HIS A 560 18.48 5.32 -4.55
C HIS A 560 17.52 4.12 -4.65
N PRO A 561 17.25 3.58 -5.86
CA PRO A 561 16.32 2.46 -6.04
C PRO A 561 16.66 1.19 -5.24
N GLN A 562 17.85 1.12 -4.66
CA GLN A 562 18.30 0.00 -3.83
C GLN A 562 18.04 0.20 -2.33
N SER A 563 17.53 1.35 -1.88
CA SER A 563 17.03 1.45 -0.52
C SER A 563 15.64 0.79 -0.47
N VAL A 564 15.50 -0.22 0.33
CA VAL A 564 14.28 -1.05 0.39
C VAL A 564 13.86 -1.17 1.85
N ASN A 565 12.59 -0.89 2.13
CA ASN A 565 12.02 -1.16 3.43
C ASN A 565 12.12 -2.64 3.77
N GLN A 566 12.55 -2.95 4.99
CA GLN A 566 12.50 -4.31 5.54
C GLN A 566 11.68 -4.34 6.80
N ILE A 567 10.64 -5.14 6.80
CA ILE A 567 9.96 -5.53 8.02
C ILE A 567 10.63 -6.80 8.53
N GLN A 568 11.22 -6.72 9.70
CA GLN A 568 11.69 -7.90 10.42
C GLN A 568 10.63 -8.30 11.46
N ASN A 569 9.88 -9.37 11.16
CA ASN A 569 9.02 -10.10 12.11
C ASN A 569 8.06 -9.22 12.95
N GLY A 570 7.42 -8.22 12.35
CA GLY A 570 6.48 -7.35 13.05
C GLY A 570 7.12 -6.43 14.10
N SER A 571 8.44 -6.34 14.13
CA SER A 571 9.19 -5.42 14.99
C SER A 571 9.31 -4.05 14.34
N ILE A 572 9.26 -3.01 15.17
CA ILE A 572 9.48 -1.60 14.82
C ILE A 572 10.93 -1.35 14.35
N ILE A 573 11.76 -2.39 14.30
CA ILE A 573 13.15 -2.32 13.86
C ILE A 573 13.16 -2.56 12.35
N ASP A 574 13.17 -1.48 11.58
CA ASP A 574 13.29 -1.52 10.13
C ASP A 574 14.55 -0.75 9.69
N PRO A 575 15.73 -1.38 9.73
CA PRO A 575 16.96 -0.74 9.29
C PRO A 575 16.97 -0.55 7.78
N THR A 576 17.43 0.60 7.34
CA THR A 576 17.60 0.92 5.91
C THR A 576 18.59 -0.03 5.26
N ARG A 577 18.20 -0.67 4.18
CA ARG A 577 18.92 -1.73 3.49
C ARG A 577 19.60 -1.23 2.23
N ILE A 578 20.84 -1.70 2.02
CA ILE A 578 21.53 -1.65 0.73
C ILE A 578 21.74 -3.08 0.25
N GLN A 579 21.42 -3.37 -1.00
CA GLN A 579 21.73 -4.66 -1.61
C GLN A 579 22.85 -4.50 -2.63
N ILE A 580 23.97 -5.20 -2.39
CA ILE A 580 25.03 -5.38 -3.37
C ILE A 580 24.66 -6.66 -4.15
N PRO A 581 24.39 -6.57 -5.45
CA PRO A 581 24.05 -7.74 -6.25
C PRO A 581 25.25 -8.69 -6.35
N GLY A 582 24.98 -9.96 -6.61
CA GLY A 582 26.03 -10.92 -6.98
C GLY A 582 26.76 -10.44 -8.21
N ASN A 583 28.03 -10.85 -8.35
CA ASN A 583 28.67 -10.76 -9.65
C ASN A 583 27.71 -11.46 -10.64
N PRO A 584 27.35 -10.84 -11.75
CA PRO A 584 26.73 -11.60 -12.81
C PRO A 584 27.68 -12.77 -13.05
N THR A 585 27.21 -14.01 -12.88
CA THR A 585 27.94 -15.17 -13.37
C THR A 585 28.26 -14.82 -14.80
N ALA A 586 29.55 -14.83 -15.17
CA ALA A 586 30.04 -14.38 -16.47
C ALA A 586 29.46 -15.26 -17.59
N ALA A 587 28.19 -15.04 -17.91
CA ALA A 587 27.57 -15.49 -19.13
C ALA A 587 27.59 -14.28 -20.05
N ASP A 588 28.33 -14.40 -21.13
CA ASP A 588 28.27 -13.44 -22.21
C ASP A 588 26.82 -13.37 -22.72
N VAL A 589 26.28 -12.18 -22.82
CA VAL A 589 24.96 -11.94 -23.42
C VAL A 589 25.11 -11.44 -24.85
N ALA A 590 24.14 -11.77 -25.69
CA ALA A 590 24.03 -11.31 -27.05
C ALA A 590 22.94 -10.24 -27.15
N VAL A 591 23.19 -9.21 -27.96
CA VAL A 591 22.18 -8.21 -28.30
C VAL A 591 21.89 -8.27 -29.79
N GLU A 592 20.67 -8.66 -30.12
CA GLU A 592 20.14 -8.62 -31.48
C GLU A 592 19.18 -7.46 -31.64
N GLY A 593 19.25 -6.78 -32.76
CA GLY A 593 18.39 -5.65 -33.02
C GLY A 593 18.28 -5.30 -34.48
N ARG A 594 17.55 -4.21 -34.72
CA ARG A 594 17.36 -3.67 -36.07
C ARG A 594 17.52 -2.16 -36.08
N VAL A 595 18.32 -1.67 -37.02
CA VAL A 595 18.44 -0.24 -37.33
C VAL A 595 17.41 0.09 -38.39
N VAL A 596 16.51 1.03 -38.11
CA VAL A 596 15.39 1.36 -39.02
C VAL A 596 15.29 2.86 -39.29
N ASP A 597 14.65 3.23 -40.40
CA ASP A 597 14.28 4.60 -40.68
C ASP A 597 12.91 4.98 -40.08
N GLN A 598 12.45 6.19 -40.31
CA GLN A 598 11.17 6.73 -39.84
C GLN A 598 9.94 5.94 -40.32
N ASN A 599 10.09 5.16 -41.40
CA ASN A 599 9.05 4.33 -42.01
C ASN A 599 9.23 2.86 -41.66
N SER A 600 10.04 2.53 -40.64
CA SER A 600 10.38 1.17 -40.21
C SER A 600 11.13 0.32 -41.26
N ASN A 601 11.68 0.95 -42.30
CA ASN A 601 12.54 0.25 -43.25
C ASN A 601 13.95 0.06 -42.67
N GLY A 602 14.54 -1.11 -42.91
CA GLY A 602 15.88 -1.42 -42.41
C GLY A 602 16.96 -0.52 -43.02
N ILE A 603 17.83 0.02 -42.18
CA ILE A 603 19.01 0.78 -42.61
C ILE A 603 20.21 -0.17 -42.63
N GLY A 604 20.60 -0.56 -43.86
CA GLY A 604 21.75 -1.46 -44.01
C GLY A 604 23.10 -0.74 -43.89
N ASN A 605 24.11 -1.51 -43.48
CA ASN A 605 25.49 -1.05 -43.30
C ASN A 605 25.63 0.13 -42.29
N ALA A 606 24.74 0.24 -41.31
CA ALA A 606 24.89 1.12 -40.19
C ALA A 606 25.87 0.49 -39.18
N LEU A 607 26.83 1.27 -38.69
CA LEU A 607 27.75 0.83 -37.65
C LEU A 607 27.09 1.06 -36.29
N VAL A 608 26.82 -0.03 -35.59
CA VAL A 608 26.36 -0.04 -34.20
C VAL A 608 27.58 -0.27 -33.31
N THR A 609 27.82 0.64 -32.39
CA THR A 609 28.93 0.57 -31.44
C THR A 609 28.38 0.52 -30.01
N VAL A 610 28.83 -0.44 -29.23
CA VAL A 610 28.49 -0.63 -27.83
C VAL A 610 29.75 -0.44 -27.01
N ILE A 611 29.73 0.48 -26.05
CA ILE A 611 30.87 0.81 -25.18
C ILE A 611 30.50 0.44 -23.76
N LYS A 612 31.30 -0.44 -23.14
CA LYS A 612 31.15 -0.83 -21.74
C LYS A 612 31.44 0.36 -20.83
N GLY A 613 30.54 0.67 -19.91
CA GLY A 613 30.66 1.85 -19.05
C GLY A 613 31.72 1.74 -17.97
N SER A 614 32.08 0.53 -17.55
CA SER A 614 33.07 0.31 -16.46
C SER A 614 34.51 0.51 -16.90
N ASP A 615 34.89 0.13 -18.14
CA ASP A 615 36.26 0.16 -18.62
C ASP A 615 36.47 0.83 -19.99
N GLY A 616 35.35 1.23 -20.65
CA GLY A 616 35.39 1.85 -21.98
C GLY A 616 35.64 0.89 -23.14
N THR A 617 35.64 -0.42 -22.90
CA THR A 617 35.80 -1.43 -23.96
C THR A 617 34.67 -1.29 -24.99
N ALA A 618 35.02 -1.25 -26.28
CA ALA A 618 34.09 -1.03 -27.34
C ALA A 618 33.96 -2.24 -28.28
N SER A 619 32.75 -2.68 -28.54
CA SER A 619 32.40 -3.66 -29.57
C SER A 619 31.55 -3.01 -30.66
N SER A 620 31.79 -3.36 -31.93
CA SER A 620 31.06 -2.77 -33.03
C SER A 620 30.69 -3.79 -34.10
N VAL A 621 29.49 -3.62 -34.67
CA VAL A 621 29.00 -4.46 -35.75
C VAL A 621 28.28 -3.60 -36.80
N ARG A 622 28.24 -4.08 -38.06
CA ARG A 622 27.46 -3.44 -39.13
C ARG A 622 26.14 -4.17 -39.34
N SER A 623 25.07 -3.42 -39.47
CA SER A 623 23.77 -3.98 -39.83
C SER A 623 23.80 -4.56 -41.24
N ASN A 624 23.08 -5.67 -41.47
CA ASN A 624 22.89 -6.28 -42.76
C ASN A 624 22.00 -5.41 -43.68
N SER A 625 21.74 -5.84 -44.90
CA SER A 625 20.92 -5.09 -45.88
C SER A 625 19.48 -4.79 -45.40
N LEU A 626 18.95 -5.59 -44.51
CA LEU A 626 17.62 -5.45 -43.90
C LEU A 626 17.64 -4.68 -42.56
N GLY A 627 18.81 -4.18 -42.14
CA GLY A 627 19.01 -3.41 -40.95
C GLY A 627 19.30 -4.24 -39.70
N PHE A 628 19.32 -5.58 -39.73
CA PHE A 628 19.58 -6.41 -38.56
C PHE A 628 21.06 -6.42 -38.17
N PHE A 629 21.32 -6.42 -36.88
CA PHE A 629 22.63 -6.56 -36.27
C PHE A 629 22.59 -7.52 -35.10
N ARG A 630 23.74 -8.11 -34.73
CA ARG A 630 23.96 -8.90 -33.53
C ARG A 630 25.35 -8.61 -32.98
N ILE A 631 25.43 -8.38 -31.70
CA ILE A 631 26.67 -8.23 -30.93
C ILE A 631 26.70 -9.30 -29.86
N ASP A 632 27.68 -10.17 -29.91
CA ASP A 632 27.90 -11.25 -28.94
C ASP A 632 29.04 -10.87 -27.98
N GLY A 633 29.13 -11.56 -26.86
CA GLY A 633 30.23 -11.42 -25.91
C GLY A 633 30.15 -10.15 -25.06
N LEU A 634 28.94 -9.64 -24.80
CA LEU A 634 28.72 -8.56 -23.85
C LEU A 634 28.58 -9.16 -22.46
N GLU A 635 29.22 -8.57 -21.47
CA GLU A 635 29.16 -9.04 -20.08
C GLU A 635 27.81 -8.74 -19.47
N ALA A 636 27.11 -9.78 -18.95
CA ALA A 636 25.79 -9.63 -18.34
C ALA A 636 25.82 -8.73 -17.10
N GLY A 637 24.81 -7.86 -16.98
CA GLY A 637 24.67 -6.94 -15.83
C GLY A 637 25.49 -5.66 -15.94
N GLU A 638 26.35 -5.53 -16.97
CA GLU A 638 27.12 -4.34 -17.20
C GLU A 638 26.30 -3.23 -17.89
N PHE A 639 26.71 -2.01 -17.68
CA PHE A 639 26.12 -0.83 -18.32
C PHE A 639 26.85 -0.52 -19.62
N TYR A 640 26.07 -0.26 -20.67
CA TYR A 640 26.59 0.01 -22.01
C TYR A 640 26.03 1.29 -22.62
N LEU A 641 26.90 2.02 -23.31
CA LEU A 641 26.52 3.13 -24.19
C LEU A 641 26.43 2.62 -25.63
N VAL A 642 25.26 2.72 -26.22
CA VAL A 642 25.00 2.28 -27.61
C VAL A 642 24.91 3.48 -28.52
N SER A 643 25.69 3.49 -29.58
CA SER A 643 25.66 4.53 -30.62
C SER A 643 25.55 3.93 -32.03
N VAL A 644 24.94 4.67 -32.93
CA VAL A 644 24.77 4.24 -34.32
C VAL A 644 25.27 5.33 -35.29
N THR A 645 26.04 4.93 -36.26
CA THR A 645 26.47 5.84 -37.33
C THR A 645 26.17 5.29 -38.71
N ARG A 646 25.64 6.13 -39.61
CA ARG A 646 25.38 5.81 -41.00
C ARG A 646 25.39 7.08 -41.86
N LYS A 647 26.17 7.08 -42.94
CA LYS A 647 26.18 8.19 -43.89
C LYS A 647 24.76 8.44 -44.45
N GLY A 648 24.30 9.67 -44.37
CA GLY A 648 22.97 10.07 -44.84
C GLY A 648 21.85 9.90 -43.81
N TYR A 649 22.15 9.51 -42.57
CA TYR A 649 21.22 9.39 -41.47
C TYR A 649 21.76 10.09 -40.23
N ARG A 650 20.86 10.60 -39.40
CA ARG A 650 21.14 11.03 -38.02
C ARG A 650 20.33 10.19 -37.05
N PHE A 651 20.85 9.93 -35.86
CA PHE A 651 20.21 9.13 -34.82
C PHE A 651 20.03 10.02 -33.59
N PRO A 652 18.83 10.61 -33.40
CA PRO A 652 18.55 11.49 -32.26
C PRO A 652 18.62 10.72 -30.91
N GLY A 653 19.06 11.38 -29.86
CA GLY A 653 19.06 10.83 -28.49
C GLY A 653 20.23 9.91 -28.19
N GLN A 654 21.18 9.68 -29.10
CA GLN A 654 22.38 8.88 -28.78
C GLN A 654 23.47 9.70 -28.06
N PRO A 655 24.34 9.01 -27.23
CA PRO A 655 24.35 7.57 -27.02
C PRO A 655 23.16 7.12 -26.18
N PHE A 656 22.59 5.96 -26.54
CA PHE A 656 21.57 5.30 -25.74
C PHE A 656 22.22 4.50 -24.61
N THR A 657 21.56 4.41 -23.47
CA THR A 657 22.07 3.71 -22.30
C THR A 657 21.28 2.44 -22.04
N TYR A 658 21.98 1.32 -21.88
CA TYR A 658 21.38 0.00 -21.60
C TYR A 658 22.18 -0.77 -20.57
N THR A 659 21.48 -1.60 -19.78
CA THR A 659 22.07 -2.67 -18.99
C THR A 659 21.51 -3.99 -19.52
N PHE A 660 22.37 -4.87 -19.95
CA PHE A 660 21.96 -6.17 -20.50
C PHE A 660 22.21 -7.26 -19.46
N SER A 661 21.16 -7.82 -18.86
CA SER A 661 21.23 -8.91 -17.87
C SER A 661 20.99 -10.30 -18.49
N GLU A 662 20.48 -10.34 -19.72
CA GLU A 662 20.16 -11.55 -20.48
C GLU A 662 20.24 -11.24 -21.98
N ASP A 663 20.15 -12.25 -22.83
CA ASP A 663 20.09 -12.07 -24.28
C ASP A 663 18.92 -11.15 -24.67
N VAL A 664 19.22 -10.12 -25.45
CA VAL A 664 18.20 -9.14 -25.90
C VAL A 664 17.90 -9.40 -27.35
N PHE A 665 16.62 -9.62 -27.65
CA PHE A 665 16.12 -9.79 -29.02
C PHE A 665 15.18 -8.64 -29.38
N GLY A 666 15.37 -8.07 -30.59
CA GLY A 666 14.45 -7.06 -31.13
C GLY A 666 14.74 -5.61 -30.71
N LEU A 667 15.95 -5.29 -30.26
CA LEU A 667 16.36 -3.91 -30.01
C LEU A 667 16.21 -3.05 -31.27
N THR A 668 15.41 -1.99 -31.20
CA THR A 668 15.15 -1.11 -32.36
C THR A 668 15.88 0.23 -32.19
N LEU A 669 16.75 0.57 -33.15
CA LEU A 669 17.51 1.81 -33.19
C LEU A 669 17.03 2.65 -34.37
N SER A 670 16.37 3.79 -34.13
CA SER A 670 15.69 4.58 -35.16
C SER A 670 16.54 5.74 -35.67
N GLY A 671 16.72 5.83 -37.00
CA GLY A 671 17.44 6.90 -37.70
C GLY A 671 16.51 7.75 -38.56
N ILE A 672 16.88 9.01 -38.71
CA ILE A 672 16.20 9.98 -39.56
C ILE A 672 17.05 10.22 -40.82
N GLN A 673 16.52 10.00 -42.00
CA GLN A 673 17.24 10.27 -43.24
C GLN A 673 17.49 11.78 -43.40
N ASN A 674 18.72 12.16 -43.63
CA ASN A 674 19.04 13.55 -43.91
C ASN A 674 18.38 13.99 -45.24
N ALA A 675 17.76 15.17 -45.26
CA ALA A 675 17.20 15.72 -46.48
C ALA A 675 18.28 15.78 -47.57
N LYS A 676 18.00 15.20 -48.74
CA LYS A 676 18.86 15.40 -49.90
C LYS A 676 18.85 16.90 -50.25
N PRO A 677 20.02 17.55 -50.42
CA PRO A 677 20.03 18.91 -50.93
C PRO A 677 19.31 18.89 -52.29
N GLY A 678 18.23 19.68 -52.38
CA GLY A 678 17.44 19.77 -53.62
C GLY A 678 18.35 20.15 -54.80
N ARG A 679 18.09 19.56 -55.97
CA ARG A 679 18.84 19.85 -57.19
C ARG A 679 18.85 21.35 -57.57
N ASP A 680 17.95 22.13 -57.00
CA ASP A 680 17.83 23.57 -57.23
C ASP A 680 18.89 24.42 -56.53
N ALA A 681 19.47 23.92 -55.41
CA ALA A 681 20.57 24.61 -54.72
C ALA A 681 21.91 24.53 -55.48
N VAL A 682 22.09 23.53 -56.37
CA VAL A 682 23.31 23.38 -57.17
C VAL A 682 23.28 24.29 -58.44
N ARG A 683 22.08 24.68 -58.89
CA ARG A 683 21.95 25.64 -60.03
C ARG A 683 22.20 27.09 -59.60
N ALA A 684 21.88 27.45 -58.38
CA ALA A 684 22.11 28.82 -57.89
C ALA A 684 23.61 29.14 -57.66
N SER A 685 24.44 28.12 -57.31
CA SER A 685 25.88 28.31 -57.12
C SER A 685 26.71 28.32 -58.47
N ALA A 686 26.12 27.80 -59.59
CA ALA A 686 26.78 27.82 -60.90
C ALA A 686 26.54 29.11 -61.71
N SER A 687 25.48 29.87 -61.38
CA SER A 687 25.20 31.16 -62.08
C SER A 687 25.93 32.36 -61.48
N SER A 688 26.59 32.26 -60.32
CA SER A 688 27.33 33.39 -59.75
C SER A 688 28.83 33.45 -60.10
N LYS A 689 29.33 32.57 -60.98
CA LYS A 689 30.74 32.55 -61.44
C LYS A 689 30.99 32.98 -62.86
N LEU A 690 30.04 33.69 -63.50
CA LEU A 690 30.21 34.20 -64.84
C LEU A 690 29.81 35.69 -64.98
N ILE A 691 30.30 36.54 -64.06
CA ILE A 691 30.48 37.98 -64.30
C ILE A 691 31.64 38.44 -63.42
N ARG A 692 32.86 38.31 -63.95
CA ARG A 692 33.98 39.24 -63.96
C ARG A 692 35.16 38.64 -64.68
#